data_6d8e75a1ee7eefa011ed9762c928dd5a
#
_entry.id   6d8e75a1ee7eefa011ed9762c928dd5a
#
_cell.length_a   1.000
_cell.length_b   1.000
_cell.length_c   1.000
_cell.angle_alpha   90.00
_cell.angle_beta   90.00
_cell.angle_gamma   90.00
#
_symmetry.space_group_name_H-M   'P 1'
#
loop_
_entity.id
_entity.type
_entity.pdbx_description
1 polymer ?
#
loop_
_entity_poly.entity_id
_entity_poly.type
_entity_poly.pdbx_seq_one_letter_code
_entity_poly.pdbx_strand_id
1 'polypeptide(L)'
;MEKRSISSYLKAWVRALSIEINYMKKHGGEKYTVGKGEYLGQQGDAYLYRFERTADLYLFDGAQVRLVHQHKESKGEVIGTEGFDLYLKIDAFIGQEVDELDIYNEPWELLQALIDRLTEAKDYKQKIVRIKRLMRGNSPVRHKEYTSKNALHEVLLRARYNRTTYIWGPPGTGKTYTLSKIAASHYRKSKRILLLSHSNAAVDGLLQETARQLKKKEAWKKGKLIRYGATKSSGLENIKVEEVIGEDDPDLAQEMRELQEERVYLSRYPNRAHQLQQVNKKLNTLRNKWIEAEKNVFDQAYIVGTTLSKAAIDRLLYQSEFDMVVVDEISMAYAPQIAFAAALGKRIVVCGDFKQLPPVSQSSHAEVKKWLQRDLFEQTGLVEQVESGEIHPHLFMLKKQRRMHKDISAFTNRYIYSNRVGDHPSVTTSREVVASSRPFAHEAALMLNIGQLHSSAMRDVASGSRYNVITAVLAVSLMLRARKASSATLGYVTPYKSQAKLINAFLQDIEPAIDIIAATVHKFQGAERDIMIFDTVDTKPQSKPGLLLTNENSDRLVNVAVTRSKGKFIMLSDESFAHQRVPKERALWKLVNHFNENQKVYQPQQFLKEVIQHPKLIWYHPSNSSQLKKDLYQAQQQILLCIPYASLVPQEIRDMLHSFKGEVTVLTREPKEVRIDGAHIISSAVPMSLLIIDESTIWINMPYGGKNEAFMAARIESKLGAKQLIRSIDFTEDKIRNQETKMYIETNKPQYSLSDYLRSWDRCESCQHMREVEITKKGKVRFICYYCGKTSGATRLLVEKYLNYVHAVCKACKQPMNVDYDENKGVYACCPLCKKEVLPKDLL
;
A
#
# COMPACT_ATOMS: atom_id res chain seq x y z
N MET A 1 28.51 15.21 1.24
CA MET A 1 27.50 16.06 0.55
C MET A 1 27.93 17.52 0.53
N GLU A 2 27.97 18.16 -0.67
CA GLU A 2 28.16 19.61 -0.76
C GLU A 2 27.14 20.36 0.11
N LYS A 3 27.61 21.31 0.93
CA LYS A 3 26.73 22.10 1.81
C LYS A 3 25.90 23.09 0.98
N ARG A 4 24.80 22.61 0.39
CA ARG A 4 23.87 23.43 -0.38
C ARG A 4 23.29 24.58 0.43
N SER A 5 23.01 25.72 -0.17
CA SER A 5 22.26 26.80 0.46
C SER A 5 20.80 26.38 0.68
N ILE A 6 20.12 26.95 1.67
CA ILE A 6 18.68 26.67 1.90
C ILE A 6 17.84 27.09 0.70
N SER A 7 18.22 28.20 0.06
CA SER A 7 17.58 28.64 -1.20
C SER A 7 17.67 27.56 -2.30
N SER A 8 18.80 26.85 -2.38
CA SER A 8 18.96 25.74 -3.32
C SER A 8 18.06 24.54 -2.99
N TYR A 9 17.90 24.19 -1.69
CA TYR A 9 16.95 23.15 -1.27
C TYR A 9 15.52 23.54 -1.62
N LEU A 10 15.08 24.75 -1.26
CA LEU A 10 13.73 25.20 -1.55
C LEU A 10 13.41 25.21 -3.05
N LYS A 11 14.37 25.66 -3.89
CA LYS A 11 14.20 25.60 -5.35
C LYS A 11 14.09 24.17 -5.86
N ALA A 12 14.92 23.27 -5.35
CA ALA A 12 14.90 21.86 -5.76
C ALA A 12 13.61 21.15 -5.33
N TRP A 13 13.14 21.39 -4.12
CA TRP A 13 11.87 20.84 -3.61
C TRP A 13 10.66 21.34 -4.39
N VAL A 14 10.58 22.65 -4.63
CA VAL A 14 9.50 23.26 -5.43
C VAL A 14 9.50 22.66 -6.85
N ARG A 15 10.67 22.51 -7.47
CA ARG A 15 10.79 21.88 -8.79
C ARG A 15 10.33 20.42 -8.77
N ALA A 16 10.75 19.62 -7.78
CA ALA A 16 10.36 18.22 -7.66
C ALA A 16 8.85 18.07 -7.42
N LEU A 17 8.28 18.89 -6.54
CA LEU A 17 6.83 18.92 -6.29
C LEU A 17 6.05 19.33 -7.55
N SER A 18 6.54 20.33 -8.31
CA SER A 18 5.88 20.74 -9.57
C SER A 18 5.91 19.63 -10.62
N ILE A 19 7.00 18.85 -10.70
CA ILE A 19 7.10 17.69 -11.60
C ILE A 19 6.09 16.61 -11.17
N GLU A 20 6.00 16.32 -9.88
CA GLU A 20 5.03 15.35 -9.33
C GLU A 20 3.58 15.79 -9.62
N ILE A 21 3.24 17.06 -9.37
CA ILE A 21 1.94 17.63 -9.69
C ILE A 21 1.61 17.50 -11.18
N ASN A 22 2.55 17.86 -12.06
CA ASN A 22 2.35 17.76 -13.50
C ASN A 22 2.16 16.30 -13.95
N TYR A 23 2.87 15.37 -13.32
CA TYR A 23 2.68 13.94 -13.56
C TYR A 23 1.27 13.51 -13.16
N MET A 24 0.82 13.87 -11.95
CA MET A 24 -0.52 13.56 -11.45
C MET A 24 -1.62 14.14 -12.33
N LYS A 25 -1.50 15.41 -12.74
CA LYS A 25 -2.46 16.08 -13.65
C LYS A 25 -2.52 15.42 -15.03
N LYS A 26 -1.37 14.99 -15.56
CA LYS A 26 -1.29 14.39 -16.90
C LYS A 26 -1.87 12.96 -16.96
N HIS A 27 -1.65 12.17 -15.93
CA HIS A 27 -2.09 10.76 -15.90
C HIS A 27 -3.50 10.62 -15.31
N GLY A 28 -4.11 11.74 -14.91
CA GLY A 28 -5.44 11.81 -14.31
C GLY A 28 -5.40 11.36 -12.85
N GLY A 29 -6.38 11.83 -12.06
CA GLY A 29 -6.69 11.18 -10.79
C GLY A 29 -7.14 9.75 -11.12
N GLU A 30 -6.57 8.76 -10.47
CA GLU A 30 -7.08 7.41 -10.61
C GLU A 30 -8.55 7.40 -10.21
N LYS A 31 -9.39 6.88 -11.10
CA LYS A 31 -10.79 6.60 -10.77
C LYS A 31 -10.81 5.34 -9.89
N TYR A 32 -11.40 5.46 -8.75
CA TYR A 32 -11.68 4.34 -7.86
C TYR A 32 -13.18 4.20 -7.70
N THR A 33 -13.68 3.00 -7.79
CA THR A 33 -15.05 2.69 -7.45
C THR A 33 -15.06 1.95 -6.12
N VAL A 34 -15.83 2.43 -5.16
CA VAL A 34 -16.03 1.82 -3.84
C VAL A 34 -17.50 1.47 -3.67
N GLY A 35 -17.76 0.44 -2.90
CA GLY A 35 -19.13 -0.05 -2.69
C GLY A 35 -19.53 -0.07 -1.23
N LYS A 36 -20.77 -0.50 -0.96
CA LYS A 36 -21.33 -0.67 0.37
C LYS A 36 -21.06 0.51 1.30
N GLY A 37 -21.40 1.70 0.80
CA GLY A 37 -21.30 2.93 1.57
C GLY A 37 -22.34 2.97 2.67
N GLU A 38 -21.92 3.29 3.90
CA GLU A 38 -22.76 3.45 5.06
C GLU A 38 -22.57 4.86 5.64
N TYR A 39 -23.64 5.55 5.88
CA TYR A 39 -23.61 6.84 6.56
C TYR A 39 -23.35 6.64 8.04
N LEU A 40 -22.30 7.26 8.55
CA LEU A 40 -21.89 7.14 9.95
C LEU A 40 -22.30 8.32 10.82
N GLY A 41 -22.68 9.44 10.22
CA GLY A 41 -23.05 10.65 10.95
C GLY A 41 -22.60 11.92 10.27
N GLN A 42 -22.93 13.06 10.87
CA GLN A 42 -22.58 14.38 10.36
C GLN A 42 -21.44 14.98 11.17
N GLN A 43 -20.51 15.62 10.50
CA GLN A 43 -19.38 16.31 11.12
C GLN A 43 -19.27 17.74 10.55
N GLY A 44 -19.81 18.71 11.26
CA GLY A 44 -19.95 20.07 10.77
C GLY A 44 -20.91 20.14 9.57
N ASP A 45 -20.49 20.78 8.47
CA ASP A 45 -21.27 20.89 7.24
C ASP A 45 -21.18 19.66 6.32
N ALA A 46 -20.44 18.63 6.70
CA ALA A 46 -20.19 17.49 5.87
C ALA A 46 -20.65 16.18 6.52
N TYR A 47 -20.80 15.17 5.71
CA TYR A 47 -21.33 13.87 6.03
C TYR A 47 -20.23 12.84 6.04
N LEU A 48 -20.12 12.08 7.12
CA LEU A 48 -19.12 11.01 7.26
C LEU A 48 -19.71 9.71 6.73
N TYR A 49 -18.97 9.06 5.83
CA TYR A 49 -19.31 7.78 5.23
C TYR A 49 -18.18 6.78 5.40
N ARG A 50 -18.56 5.52 5.60
CA ARG A 50 -17.68 4.37 5.46
C ARG A 50 -18.01 3.66 4.16
N PHE A 51 -17.02 3.33 3.37
CA PHE A 51 -17.15 2.56 2.13
C PHE A 51 -16.26 1.33 2.20
N GLU A 52 -16.72 0.19 1.69
CA GLU A 52 -15.86 -0.94 1.43
C GLU A 52 -15.06 -0.74 0.15
N ARG A 53 -13.76 -1.01 0.21
CA ARG A 53 -12.86 -0.91 -0.92
C ARG A 53 -12.74 -2.26 -1.62
N THR A 54 -13.04 -2.27 -2.89
CA THR A 54 -12.80 -3.43 -3.76
C THR A 54 -11.39 -3.43 -4.35
N ALA A 55 -10.68 -2.29 -4.26
CA ALA A 55 -9.36 -2.09 -4.83
C ALA A 55 -8.41 -1.37 -3.86
N ASP A 56 -7.11 -1.47 -4.12
CA ASP A 56 -6.12 -0.65 -3.43
C ASP A 56 -6.27 0.81 -3.84
N LEU A 57 -6.64 1.64 -2.88
CA LEU A 57 -6.74 3.09 -3.05
C LEU A 57 -5.44 3.73 -2.58
N TYR A 58 -4.80 4.49 -3.45
CA TYR A 58 -3.70 5.39 -3.06
C TYR A 58 -4.26 6.77 -2.72
N LEU A 59 -4.99 6.82 -1.62
CA LEU A 59 -5.55 8.04 -1.11
C LEU A 59 -4.80 8.42 0.17
N PHE A 60 -4.29 9.64 0.21
CA PHE A 60 -3.68 10.18 1.42
C PHE A 60 -4.74 10.73 2.35
N ASP A 61 -4.54 10.57 3.65
CA ASP A 61 -5.39 11.19 4.65
C ASP A 61 -5.38 12.73 4.48
N GLY A 62 -6.56 13.34 4.42
CA GLY A 62 -6.75 14.75 4.12
C GLY A 62 -6.80 15.09 2.62
N ALA A 63 -6.68 14.11 1.72
CA ALA A 63 -6.81 14.36 0.28
C ALA A 63 -8.22 14.81 -0.07
N GLN A 64 -8.32 15.89 -0.84
CA GLN A 64 -9.57 16.29 -1.46
C GLN A 64 -9.85 15.37 -2.64
N VAL A 65 -11.08 14.90 -2.74
CA VAL A 65 -11.52 14.00 -3.80
C VAL A 65 -12.79 14.53 -4.44
N ARG A 66 -12.89 14.34 -5.74
CA ARG A 66 -14.12 14.55 -6.47
C ARG A 66 -14.88 13.22 -6.50
N LEU A 67 -16.13 13.27 -6.14
CA LEU A 67 -17.00 12.12 -5.98
C LEU A 67 -18.12 12.19 -7.02
N VAL A 68 -18.47 11.05 -7.59
CA VAL A 68 -19.59 10.94 -8.53
C VAL A 68 -20.51 9.81 -8.08
N HIS A 69 -21.73 10.16 -7.69
CA HIS A 69 -22.79 9.23 -7.33
C HIS A 69 -24.02 9.50 -8.18
N GLN A 70 -24.54 8.49 -8.89
CA GLN A 70 -25.72 8.62 -9.75
C GLN A 70 -25.70 9.87 -10.66
N HIS A 71 -24.55 10.13 -11.32
CA HIS A 71 -24.28 11.28 -12.19
C HIS A 71 -24.26 12.65 -11.49
N LYS A 72 -24.33 12.71 -10.15
CA LYS A 72 -24.15 13.94 -9.39
C LYS A 72 -22.71 14.02 -8.86
N GLU A 73 -22.11 15.19 -9.03
CA GLU A 73 -20.76 15.45 -8.49
C GLU A 73 -20.86 16.09 -7.10
N SER A 74 -19.97 15.67 -6.21
CA SER A 74 -19.76 16.25 -4.90
C SER A 74 -18.27 16.27 -4.58
N LYS A 75 -17.89 17.02 -3.55
CA LYS A 75 -16.52 17.03 -3.05
C LYS A 75 -16.44 16.25 -1.75
N GLY A 76 -15.30 15.64 -1.51
CA GLY A 76 -15.05 14.95 -0.28
C GLY A 76 -13.60 15.05 0.16
N GLU A 77 -13.38 14.77 1.43
CA GLU A 77 -12.07 14.66 2.04
C GLU A 77 -11.86 13.23 2.54
N VAL A 78 -10.72 12.66 2.23
CA VAL A 78 -10.31 11.35 2.76
C VAL A 78 -9.92 11.49 4.22
N ILE A 79 -10.70 10.88 5.11
CA ILE A 79 -10.39 10.88 6.54
C ILE A 79 -9.32 9.84 6.87
N GLY A 80 -9.37 8.72 6.19
CA GLY A 80 -8.41 7.65 6.36
C GLY A 80 -8.90 6.33 5.80
N THR A 81 -7.99 5.38 5.80
CA THR A 81 -8.29 4.00 5.38
C THR A 81 -7.90 3.03 6.48
N GLU A 82 -8.74 2.04 6.76
CA GLU A 82 -8.48 1.02 7.76
C GLU A 82 -8.91 -0.34 7.23
N GLY A 83 -7.95 -1.25 7.03
CA GLY A 83 -8.24 -2.51 6.35
C GLY A 83 -8.86 -2.27 4.97
N PHE A 84 -10.10 -2.72 4.78
CA PHE A 84 -10.90 -2.48 3.56
C PHE A 84 -11.81 -1.26 3.65
N ASP A 85 -11.90 -0.63 4.79
CA ASP A 85 -12.75 0.53 4.98
C ASP A 85 -12.04 1.80 4.52
N LEU A 86 -12.78 2.60 3.77
CA LEU A 86 -12.46 3.97 3.41
C LEU A 86 -13.44 4.89 4.13
N TYR A 87 -12.92 5.85 4.82
CA TYR A 87 -13.72 6.88 5.50
C TYR A 87 -13.61 8.18 4.71
N LEU A 88 -14.76 8.68 4.29
CA LEU A 88 -14.89 9.92 3.53
C LEU A 88 -15.75 10.92 4.29
N LYS A 89 -15.32 12.17 4.30
CA LYS A 89 -16.12 13.31 4.68
C LYS A 89 -16.61 13.97 3.38
N ILE A 90 -17.90 13.94 3.13
CA ILE A 90 -18.53 14.39 1.87
C ILE A 90 -19.34 15.64 2.12
N ASP A 91 -19.26 16.63 1.23
CA ASP A 91 -19.97 17.92 1.34
C ASP A 91 -21.47 17.82 1.03
N ALA A 92 -21.93 16.67 0.55
CA ALA A 92 -23.32 16.40 0.24
C ALA A 92 -23.79 15.08 0.86
N PHE A 93 -25.05 15.03 1.29
CA PHE A 93 -25.67 13.77 1.69
C PHE A 93 -26.04 12.96 0.44
N ILE A 94 -25.53 11.74 0.33
CA ILE A 94 -25.70 10.87 -0.84
C ILE A 94 -26.55 9.61 -0.56
N GLY A 95 -27.13 9.49 0.65
CA GLY A 95 -27.99 8.38 1.07
C GLY A 95 -27.55 7.76 2.39
N GLN A 96 -28.41 6.96 3.02
CA GLN A 96 -28.05 6.18 4.22
C GLN A 96 -27.13 5.01 3.86
N GLU A 97 -27.45 4.35 2.75
CA GLU A 97 -26.68 3.28 2.15
C GLU A 97 -26.39 3.69 0.70
N VAL A 98 -25.17 3.39 0.24
CA VAL A 98 -24.68 3.74 -1.09
C VAL A 98 -24.07 2.51 -1.73
N ASP A 99 -24.70 1.97 -2.75
CA ASP A 99 -24.23 0.73 -3.40
C ASP A 99 -22.86 0.92 -4.04
N GLU A 100 -22.66 2.06 -4.73
CA GLU A 100 -21.42 2.33 -5.45
C GLU A 100 -21.15 3.84 -5.53
N LEU A 101 -19.89 4.22 -5.31
CA LEU A 101 -19.39 5.59 -5.41
C LEU A 101 -18.10 5.63 -6.22
N ASP A 102 -18.07 6.48 -7.23
CA ASP A 102 -16.87 6.79 -7.99
C ASP A 102 -16.08 7.91 -7.33
N ILE A 103 -14.81 7.66 -7.03
CA ILE A 103 -13.90 8.60 -6.40
C ILE A 103 -12.80 8.95 -7.39
N TYR A 104 -12.61 10.24 -7.63
CA TYR A 104 -11.50 10.78 -8.41
C TYR A 104 -10.52 11.48 -7.48
N ASN A 105 -9.34 10.93 -7.36
CA ASN A 105 -8.30 11.47 -6.50
C ASN A 105 -7.55 12.60 -7.21
N GLU A 106 -7.55 13.80 -6.62
CA GLU A 106 -6.82 14.97 -7.10
C GLU A 106 -5.80 15.45 -6.05
N PRO A 107 -4.85 14.61 -5.63
CA PRO A 107 -3.96 14.89 -4.49
C PRO A 107 -2.95 16.01 -4.78
N TRP A 108 -2.92 16.55 -6.00
CA TRP A 108 -2.00 17.60 -6.39
C TRP A 108 -2.27 18.94 -5.68
N GLU A 109 -3.50 19.19 -5.21
CA GLU A 109 -3.83 20.43 -4.47
C GLU A 109 -3.05 20.53 -3.15
N LEU A 110 -2.87 19.39 -2.45
CA LEU A 110 -2.07 19.33 -1.23
C LEU A 110 -0.60 19.68 -1.48
N LEU A 111 -0.07 19.22 -2.61
CA LEU A 111 1.30 19.52 -3.01
C LEU A 111 1.45 20.96 -3.48
N GLN A 112 0.43 21.51 -4.12
CA GLN A 112 0.42 22.93 -4.52
C GLN A 112 0.43 23.83 -3.28
N ALA A 113 -0.42 23.56 -2.29
CA ALA A 113 -0.42 24.29 -1.03
C ALA A 113 0.96 24.24 -0.34
N LEU A 114 1.63 23.09 -0.38
CA LEU A 114 2.98 22.98 0.16
C LEU A 114 4.00 23.84 -0.61
N ILE A 115 3.91 23.91 -1.95
CA ILE A 115 4.73 24.79 -2.78
C ILE A 115 4.53 26.24 -2.36
N ASP A 116 3.28 26.67 -2.18
CA ASP A 116 2.94 28.01 -1.78
C ASP A 116 3.55 28.36 -0.42
N ARG A 117 3.40 27.46 0.57
CA ARG A 117 3.99 27.65 1.92
C ARG A 117 5.50 27.70 1.90
N LEU A 118 6.17 26.87 1.11
CA LEU A 118 7.63 26.89 0.97
C LEU A 118 8.11 28.17 0.24
N THR A 119 7.31 28.69 -0.66
CA THR A 119 7.60 29.93 -1.37
C THR A 119 7.44 31.13 -0.45
N GLU A 120 6.34 31.23 0.28
CA GLU A 120 6.10 32.26 1.29
C GLU A 120 7.16 32.24 2.41
N ALA A 121 7.65 31.05 2.78
CA ALA A 121 8.67 30.95 3.82
C ALA A 121 9.97 31.71 3.49
N LYS A 122 10.25 31.98 2.20
CA LYS A 122 11.43 32.75 1.76
C LYS A 122 11.41 34.19 2.25
N ASP A 123 10.23 34.75 2.40
CA ASP A 123 10.03 36.16 2.78
C ASP A 123 10.25 36.37 4.30
N TYR A 124 10.31 35.27 5.05
CA TYR A 124 10.46 35.31 6.50
C TYR A 124 11.82 34.79 6.96
N LYS A 125 12.75 35.68 7.28
CA LYS A 125 14.12 35.34 7.73
C LYS A 125 14.13 34.30 8.87
N GLN A 126 13.21 34.39 9.82
CA GLN A 126 13.12 33.43 10.93
C GLN A 126 12.73 32.01 10.47
N LYS A 127 11.78 31.89 9.53
CA LYS A 127 11.35 30.60 8.96
C LYS A 127 12.52 29.93 8.25
N ILE A 128 13.26 30.68 7.44
CA ILE A 128 14.47 30.19 6.76
C ILE A 128 15.53 29.70 7.75
N VAL A 129 15.76 30.44 8.85
CA VAL A 129 16.73 30.01 9.89
C VAL A 129 16.29 28.70 10.56
N ARG A 130 14.98 28.50 10.79
CA ARG A 130 14.45 27.25 11.36
C ARG A 130 14.63 26.07 10.40
N ILE A 131 14.32 26.25 9.12
CA ILE A 131 14.55 25.23 8.08
C ILE A 131 16.06 24.90 7.98
N LYS A 132 16.92 25.93 8.01
CA LYS A 132 18.38 25.74 7.99
C LYS A 132 18.88 24.90 9.16
N ARG A 133 18.35 25.13 10.37
CA ARG A 133 18.71 24.34 11.56
C ARG A 133 18.28 22.88 11.40
N LEU A 134 17.09 22.64 10.90
CA LEU A 134 16.63 21.28 10.57
C LEU A 134 17.56 20.62 9.55
N MET A 135 17.86 21.26 8.42
CA MET A 135 18.58 20.62 7.32
C MET A 135 20.08 20.43 7.59
N ARG A 136 20.69 21.25 8.43
CA ARG A 136 22.13 21.22 8.67
C ARG A 136 22.55 20.56 9.97
N GLY A 137 21.65 20.45 10.95
CA GLY A 137 21.93 19.88 12.27
C GLY A 137 23.09 20.55 13.03
N ASN A 138 23.54 21.73 12.57
CA ASN A 138 24.74 22.40 13.04
C ASN A 138 24.51 23.43 14.18
N SER A 139 23.35 23.39 14.80
CA SER A 139 23.10 24.21 16.00
C SER A 139 23.92 23.67 17.16
N PRO A 140 24.43 24.54 18.06
CA PRO A 140 25.13 24.07 19.24
C PRO A 140 24.24 23.19 20.11
N VAL A 141 24.80 22.07 20.60
CA VAL A 141 24.15 21.23 21.60
C VAL A 141 24.07 21.97 22.92
N ARG A 142 22.86 22.06 23.47
CA ARG A 142 22.60 22.85 24.72
C ARG A 142 22.14 22.01 25.89
N HIS A 143 21.81 20.73 25.68
CA HIS A 143 21.49 19.83 26.77
C HIS A 143 22.77 19.31 27.42
N LYS A 144 22.68 19.05 28.72
CA LYS A 144 23.79 18.51 29.51
C LYS A 144 23.57 17.02 29.71
N GLU A 145 24.29 16.17 28.98
CA GLU A 145 24.11 14.72 29.02
C GLU A 145 24.34 14.09 30.38
N TYR A 146 25.35 14.59 31.13
CA TYR A 146 25.71 14.08 32.45
C TYR A 146 24.65 14.37 33.53
N THR A 147 23.62 15.19 33.23
CA THR A 147 22.49 15.47 34.16
C THR A 147 21.32 14.54 33.93
N SER A 148 21.39 13.65 32.96
CA SER A 148 20.30 12.73 32.64
C SER A 148 20.24 11.56 33.62
N LYS A 149 19.03 11.27 34.14
CA LYS A 149 18.77 10.14 35.05
C LYS A 149 18.58 8.80 34.30
N ASN A 150 18.09 8.87 33.09
CA ASN A 150 17.82 7.74 32.21
C ASN A 150 17.56 8.24 30.76
N ALA A 151 17.45 7.31 29.82
CA ALA A 151 17.24 7.60 28.40
C ALA A 151 16.02 8.51 28.13
N LEU A 152 14.90 8.30 28.82
CA LEU A 152 13.72 9.15 28.68
C LEU A 152 13.99 10.57 29.18
N HIS A 153 14.66 10.72 30.32
CA HIS A 153 15.03 12.04 30.86
C HIS A 153 15.98 12.75 29.89
N GLU A 154 16.95 12.06 29.32
CA GLU A 154 17.86 12.64 28.33
C GLU A 154 17.09 13.21 27.12
N VAL A 155 16.17 12.46 26.52
CA VAL A 155 15.41 12.94 25.36
C VAL A 155 14.52 14.14 25.71
N LEU A 156 13.99 14.20 26.93
CA LEU A 156 13.25 15.36 27.42
C LEU A 156 14.15 16.61 27.57
N LEU A 157 15.40 16.43 28.03
CA LEU A 157 16.39 17.51 28.08
C LEU A 157 16.78 17.99 26.68
N ARG A 158 17.02 17.07 25.73
CA ARG A 158 17.30 17.39 24.34
C ARG A 158 16.17 18.20 23.71
N ALA A 159 14.91 17.76 23.82
CA ALA A 159 13.73 18.46 23.32
C ALA A 159 13.56 19.85 23.98
N ARG A 160 13.88 19.98 25.27
CA ARG A 160 13.74 21.25 26.02
C ARG A 160 14.78 22.29 25.65
N TYR A 161 16.02 21.90 25.46
CA TYR A 161 17.14 22.84 25.32
C TYR A 161 17.62 23.03 23.91
N ASN A 162 17.62 21.96 23.05
CA ASN A 162 18.05 22.06 21.67
C ASN A 162 17.01 22.69 20.77
N ARG A 163 17.43 23.28 19.68
CA ARG A 163 16.53 23.88 18.67
C ARG A 163 15.97 22.81 17.73
N THR A 164 16.76 21.77 17.48
CA THR A 164 16.39 20.60 16.67
C THR A 164 16.77 19.35 17.45
N THR A 165 15.88 18.38 17.46
CA THR A 165 16.15 17.06 18.05
C THR A 165 15.64 16.00 17.08
N TYR A 166 16.51 15.09 16.66
CA TYR A 166 16.14 13.93 15.86
C TYR A 166 16.03 12.72 16.78
N ILE A 167 14.97 11.96 16.60
CA ILE A 167 14.76 10.71 17.34
C ILE A 167 14.69 9.58 16.33
N TRP A 168 15.67 8.69 16.38
CA TRP A 168 15.58 7.44 15.65
C TRP A 168 14.90 6.41 16.54
N GLY A 169 13.71 6.01 16.17
CA GLY A 169 12.88 5.08 16.91
C GLY A 169 12.58 3.83 16.11
N PRO A 170 13.36 2.77 16.20
CA PRO A 170 12.99 1.47 15.65
C PRO A 170 11.61 0.99 16.10
N PRO A 171 11.01 -0.02 15.42
CA PRO A 171 9.70 -0.54 15.77
C PRO A 171 9.63 -1.01 17.22
N GLY A 172 8.52 -0.67 17.88
CA GLY A 172 8.27 -1.11 19.26
C GLY A 172 9.12 -0.44 20.34
N THR A 173 9.98 0.53 20.00
CA THR A 173 10.86 1.19 20.98
C THR A 173 10.17 2.32 21.75
N GLY A 174 8.88 2.59 21.48
CA GLY A 174 8.11 3.58 22.23
C GLY A 174 8.22 5.00 21.69
N LYS A 175 8.24 5.19 20.35
CA LYS A 175 8.21 6.51 19.71
C LYS A 175 7.09 7.38 20.26
N THR A 176 5.84 6.93 20.09
CA THR A 176 4.62 7.66 20.51
C THR A 176 4.63 7.96 22.01
N TYR A 177 5.05 7.00 22.83
CA TYR A 177 5.20 7.21 24.28
C TYR A 177 6.24 8.29 24.58
N THR A 178 7.37 8.31 23.91
CA THR A 178 8.44 9.29 24.10
C THR A 178 7.98 10.68 23.69
N LEU A 179 7.32 10.81 22.52
CA LEU A 179 6.80 12.07 22.02
C LEU A 179 5.68 12.61 22.90
N SER A 180 4.78 11.75 23.39
CA SER A 180 3.72 12.15 24.32
C SER A 180 4.29 12.69 25.66
N LYS A 181 5.38 12.11 26.16
CA LYS A 181 6.09 12.63 27.35
C LYS A 181 6.72 13.99 27.10
N ILE A 182 7.30 14.23 25.92
CA ILE A 182 7.82 15.53 25.51
C ILE A 182 6.68 16.55 25.48
N ALA A 183 5.57 16.23 24.80
CA ALA A 183 4.40 17.10 24.73
C ALA A 183 3.83 17.41 26.10
N ALA A 184 3.58 16.40 26.94
CA ALA A 184 3.07 16.60 28.30
C ALA A 184 4.03 17.40 29.19
N SER A 185 5.34 17.28 29.00
CA SER A 185 6.33 18.10 29.75
C SER A 185 6.25 19.57 29.39
N HIS A 186 6.00 19.91 28.13
CA HIS A 186 5.86 21.30 27.68
C HIS A 186 4.48 21.87 27.97
N TYR A 187 3.41 21.05 27.85
CA TYR A 187 2.04 21.42 28.28
C TYR A 187 2.01 21.98 29.72
N ARG A 188 2.65 21.27 30.66
CA ARG A 188 2.73 21.71 32.08
C ARG A 188 3.45 23.04 32.30
N LYS A 189 4.10 23.57 31.26
CA LYS A 189 4.74 24.88 31.26
C LYS A 189 3.97 25.88 30.40
N SER A 190 2.72 25.59 30.07
CA SER A 190 1.84 26.42 29.24
C SER A 190 2.49 26.81 27.91
N LYS A 191 3.28 25.88 27.32
CA LYS A 191 3.91 26.09 26.02
C LYS A 191 2.99 25.64 24.89
N ARG A 192 2.93 26.41 23.81
CA ARG A 192 2.19 26.04 22.58
C ARG A 192 2.95 25.03 21.77
N ILE A 193 2.33 23.87 21.50
CA ILE A 193 2.93 22.73 20.83
C ILE A 193 2.05 22.32 19.66
N LEU A 194 2.66 22.09 18.52
CA LEU A 194 2.01 21.47 17.36
C LEU A 194 2.50 20.03 17.22
N LEU A 195 1.58 19.06 17.30
CA LEU A 195 1.83 17.64 17.07
C LEU A 195 1.39 17.30 15.66
N LEU A 196 2.32 16.79 14.86
CA LEU A 196 2.10 16.47 13.45
C LEU A 196 2.47 15.03 13.15
N SER A 197 1.75 14.42 12.23
CA SER A 197 2.15 13.18 11.58
C SER A 197 1.65 13.13 10.13
N HIS A 198 2.11 12.12 9.39
CA HIS A 198 1.67 11.87 8.02
C HIS A 198 0.21 11.41 7.94
N SER A 199 -0.28 10.64 8.92
CA SER A 199 -1.63 10.06 8.92
C SER A 199 -2.47 10.50 10.12
N ASN A 200 -3.81 10.48 9.95
CA ASN A 200 -4.74 10.74 11.04
C ASN A 200 -4.57 9.74 12.19
N ALA A 201 -4.44 8.44 11.88
CA ALA A 201 -4.29 7.40 12.90
C ALA A 201 -3.05 7.63 13.79
N ALA A 202 -1.93 8.08 13.21
CA ALA A 202 -0.74 8.37 13.98
C ALA A 202 -0.89 9.63 14.86
N VAL A 203 -1.56 10.68 14.36
CA VAL A 203 -1.92 11.87 15.15
C VAL A 203 -2.82 11.48 16.31
N ASP A 204 -3.86 10.71 16.03
CA ASP A 204 -4.86 10.28 17.02
C ASP A 204 -4.21 9.44 18.12
N GLY A 205 -3.38 8.46 17.78
CA GLY A 205 -2.63 7.66 18.74
C GLY A 205 -1.68 8.49 19.60
N LEU A 206 -1.01 9.51 19.02
CA LEU A 206 -0.13 10.40 19.76
C LEU A 206 -0.91 11.30 20.73
N LEU A 207 -2.08 11.80 20.33
CA LEU A 207 -2.96 12.60 21.17
C LEU A 207 -3.57 11.78 22.30
N GLN A 208 -4.07 10.56 22.02
CA GLN A 208 -4.61 9.65 23.04
C GLN A 208 -3.57 9.35 24.11
N GLU A 209 -2.34 9.01 23.68
CA GLU A 209 -1.25 8.75 24.64
C GLU A 209 -0.87 10.02 25.42
N THR A 210 -0.88 11.19 24.77
CA THR A 210 -0.61 12.47 25.43
C THR A 210 -1.69 12.79 26.49
N ALA A 211 -2.96 12.61 26.13
CA ALA A 211 -4.09 12.78 27.06
C ALA A 211 -3.97 11.84 28.26
N ARG A 212 -3.63 10.56 28.01
CA ARG A 212 -3.38 9.58 29.07
C ARG A 212 -2.26 10.02 30.04
N GLN A 213 -1.16 10.58 29.50
CA GLN A 213 -0.07 11.09 30.33
C GLN A 213 -0.45 12.33 31.15
N LEU A 214 -1.31 13.18 30.63
CA LEU A 214 -1.81 14.37 31.32
C LEU A 214 -2.80 14.00 32.44
N LYS A 215 -3.76 13.09 32.14
CA LYS A 215 -4.73 12.59 33.14
C LYS A 215 -4.01 11.87 34.29
N LYS A 216 -3.05 11.00 34.00
CA LYS A 216 -2.25 10.31 35.05
C LYS A 216 -1.50 11.24 36.01
N LYS A 217 -1.24 12.49 35.61
CA LYS A 217 -0.53 13.50 36.38
C LYS A 217 -1.45 14.62 36.91
N GLU A 218 -2.77 14.43 36.79
CA GLU A 218 -3.79 15.41 37.18
C GLU A 218 -3.57 16.82 36.56
N ALA A 219 -2.92 16.84 35.40
CA ALA A 219 -2.59 18.08 34.71
C ALA A 219 -3.56 18.42 33.59
N TRP A 220 -4.56 17.57 33.37
CA TRP A 220 -5.54 17.71 32.29
C TRP A 220 -6.39 18.96 32.47
N LYS A 221 -6.52 19.75 31.42
CA LYS A 221 -7.45 20.87 31.35
C LYS A 221 -8.19 20.80 30.02
N LYS A 222 -9.51 20.90 30.06
CA LYS A 222 -10.37 20.91 28.88
C LYS A 222 -9.97 22.03 27.91
N GLY A 223 -10.11 21.82 26.63
CA GLY A 223 -9.77 22.79 25.57
C GLY A 223 -8.28 23.12 25.41
N LYS A 224 -7.38 22.63 26.32
CA LYS A 224 -5.95 22.90 26.23
C LYS A 224 -5.16 21.86 25.44
N LEU A 225 -5.78 20.71 25.12
CA LEU A 225 -5.31 19.70 24.18
C LEU A 225 -6.42 19.47 23.19
N ILE A 226 -6.19 19.71 21.90
CA ILE A 226 -7.21 19.57 20.85
C ILE A 226 -6.74 18.73 19.67
N ARG A 227 -7.68 17.98 19.08
CA ARG A 227 -7.57 17.36 17.78
C ARG A 227 -8.16 18.30 16.73
N TYR A 228 -7.30 18.88 15.89
CA TYR A 228 -7.68 19.83 14.87
C TYR A 228 -7.78 19.16 13.51
N GLY A 229 -8.97 19.16 12.92
CA GLY A 229 -9.32 18.45 11.70
C GLY A 229 -10.01 17.10 11.95
N ALA A 230 -10.47 16.48 10.87
CA ALA A 230 -11.29 15.28 10.92
C ALA A 230 -10.58 14.08 11.55
N THR A 231 -11.33 13.26 12.29
CA THR A 231 -10.89 11.99 12.85
C THR A 231 -12.06 11.01 12.93
N LYS A 232 -11.77 9.72 12.75
CA LYS A 232 -12.69 8.60 12.97
C LYS A 232 -12.49 7.89 14.30
N SER A 233 -11.42 8.26 15.02
CA SER A 233 -11.01 7.54 16.22
C SER A 233 -12.00 7.76 17.37
N SER A 234 -12.52 6.69 17.93
CA SER A 234 -13.23 6.70 19.22
C SER A 234 -12.24 6.96 20.36
N GLY A 235 -12.69 7.62 21.42
CA GLY A 235 -11.84 7.95 22.57
C GLY A 235 -11.08 9.27 22.47
N LEU A 236 -11.41 10.09 21.47
CA LEU A 236 -10.93 11.47 21.33
C LEU A 236 -12.03 12.52 21.54
N GLU A 237 -13.23 12.11 21.95
CA GLU A 237 -14.41 12.96 22.06
C GLU A 237 -14.11 14.23 22.87
N ASN A 238 -13.45 14.10 24.00
CA ASN A 238 -13.12 15.24 24.88
C ASN A 238 -12.06 16.20 24.32
N ILE A 239 -11.53 15.97 23.14
CA ILE A 239 -10.46 16.80 22.54
C ILE A 239 -10.72 17.18 21.07
N LYS A 240 -11.82 16.73 20.48
CA LYS A 240 -12.26 17.22 19.18
C LYS A 240 -12.71 18.68 19.34
N VAL A 241 -12.35 19.52 18.38
CA VAL A 241 -12.69 20.93 18.43
C VAL A 241 -14.20 21.12 18.47
N GLU A 242 -14.94 20.34 17.69
CA GLU A 242 -16.40 20.39 17.62
C GLU A 242 -17.05 20.07 18.97
N GLU A 243 -16.51 19.09 19.70
CA GLU A 243 -17.00 18.72 21.03
C GLU A 243 -16.69 19.79 22.07
N VAL A 244 -15.49 20.39 21.99
CA VAL A 244 -15.10 21.48 22.90
C VAL A 244 -16.02 22.69 22.69
N ILE A 245 -16.30 23.06 21.42
CA ILE A 245 -17.23 24.14 21.09
C ILE A 245 -18.64 23.82 21.60
N GLY A 246 -19.12 22.59 21.36
CA GLY A 246 -20.46 22.16 21.76
C GLY A 246 -20.68 22.14 23.27
N GLU A 247 -19.62 21.98 24.06
CA GLU A 247 -19.68 22.08 25.51
C GLU A 247 -19.51 23.53 26.02
N ASP A 248 -18.77 24.38 25.28
CA ASP A 248 -18.55 25.78 25.65
C ASP A 248 -19.72 26.68 25.20
N ASP A 249 -20.38 26.37 24.09
CA ASP A 249 -21.56 27.01 23.54
C ASP A 249 -22.58 25.94 23.05
N PRO A 250 -23.36 25.36 23.97
CA PRO A 250 -24.34 24.32 23.67
C PRO A 250 -25.44 24.81 22.71
N ASP A 251 -25.83 26.09 22.83
CA ASP A 251 -26.90 26.66 22.00
C ASP A 251 -26.46 26.77 20.56
N LEU A 252 -25.25 27.26 20.30
CA LEU A 252 -24.68 27.30 18.95
C LEU A 252 -24.57 25.90 18.33
N ALA A 253 -24.12 24.91 19.12
CA ALA A 253 -23.96 23.55 18.66
C ALA A 253 -25.31 22.86 18.38
N GLN A 254 -26.32 23.16 19.17
CA GLN A 254 -27.68 22.64 18.97
C GLN A 254 -28.33 23.27 17.73
N GLU A 255 -28.30 24.61 17.62
CA GLU A 255 -28.87 25.32 16.47
C GLU A 255 -28.21 24.88 15.14
N MET A 256 -26.89 24.69 15.15
CA MET A 256 -26.16 24.12 14.00
C MET A 256 -26.67 22.73 13.61
N ARG A 257 -26.85 21.83 14.58
CA ARG A 257 -27.36 20.47 14.31
C ARG A 257 -28.76 20.48 13.76
N GLU A 258 -29.68 21.22 14.41
CA GLU A 258 -31.07 21.31 13.98
C GLU A 258 -31.21 21.84 12.54
N LEU A 259 -30.50 22.93 12.20
CA LEU A 259 -30.53 23.46 10.86
C LEU A 259 -29.83 22.55 9.83
N GLN A 260 -28.84 21.79 10.23
CA GLN A 260 -28.22 20.80 9.36
C GLN A 260 -29.17 19.63 9.07
N GLU A 261 -29.88 19.13 10.08
CA GLU A 261 -30.91 18.11 9.92
C GLU A 261 -32.07 18.61 9.04
N GLU A 262 -32.52 19.85 9.27
CA GLU A 262 -33.55 20.50 8.45
C GLU A 262 -33.08 20.64 7.01
N ARG A 263 -31.82 21.04 6.77
CA ARG A 263 -31.24 21.11 5.43
C ARG A 263 -31.25 19.75 4.72
N VAL A 264 -30.88 18.68 5.40
CA VAL A 264 -30.92 17.32 4.87
C VAL A 264 -32.33 16.89 4.55
N TYR A 265 -33.26 17.17 5.42
CA TYR A 265 -34.69 16.89 5.19
C TYR A 265 -35.23 17.65 3.95
N LEU A 266 -35.00 18.96 3.88
CA LEU A 266 -35.46 19.79 2.79
C LEU A 266 -34.81 19.45 1.44
N SER A 267 -33.55 19.02 1.45
CA SER A 267 -32.83 18.65 0.22
C SER A 267 -33.42 17.44 -0.52
N ARG A 268 -34.24 16.64 0.16
CA ARG A 268 -34.95 15.50 -0.43
C ARG A 268 -36.19 15.89 -1.22
N TYR A 269 -36.64 17.14 -1.07
CA TYR A 269 -37.89 17.61 -1.67
C TYR A 269 -37.66 18.81 -2.61
N PRO A 270 -37.62 18.62 -3.95
CA PRO A 270 -37.33 19.68 -4.90
C PRO A 270 -38.30 20.88 -4.85
N ASN A 271 -39.54 20.66 -4.42
CA ASN A 271 -40.59 21.70 -4.26
C ASN A 271 -40.37 22.63 -3.05
N ARG A 272 -39.37 22.35 -2.19
CA ARG A 272 -39.02 23.16 -1.01
C ARG A 272 -37.75 23.99 -1.19
N ALA A 273 -37.35 24.29 -2.40
CA ALA A 273 -36.12 25.02 -2.72
C ALA A 273 -36.00 26.36 -2.00
N HIS A 274 -37.11 27.11 -1.83
CA HIS A 274 -37.11 28.38 -1.11
C HIS A 274 -36.78 28.20 0.40
N GLN A 275 -37.36 27.17 1.04
CA GLN A 275 -37.08 26.86 2.45
C GLN A 275 -35.61 26.44 2.63
N LEU A 276 -35.12 25.61 1.72
CA LEU A 276 -33.70 25.22 1.70
C LEU A 276 -32.78 26.41 1.56
N GLN A 277 -33.14 27.43 0.74
CA GLN A 277 -32.34 28.63 0.61
C GLN A 277 -32.31 29.46 1.90
N GLN A 278 -33.43 29.56 2.62
CA GLN A 278 -33.51 30.23 3.93
C GLN A 278 -32.66 29.52 4.98
N VAL A 279 -32.73 28.18 5.07
CA VAL A 279 -31.90 27.38 5.97
C VAL A 279 -30.41 27.54 5.63
N ASN A 280 -30.03 27.49 4.37
CA ASN A 280 -28.66 27.74 3.98
C ASN A 280 -28.16 29.15 4.35
N LYS A 281 -29.02 30.17 4.28
CA LYS A 281 -28.66 31.53 4.73
C LYS A 281 -28.39 31.58 6.25
N LYS A 282 -29.27 30.93 7.05
CA LYS A 282 -29.07 30.83 8.51
C LYS A 282 -27.79 30.06 8.83
N LEU A 283 -27.58 28.92 8.18
CA LEU A 283 -26.38 28.12 8.34
C LEU A 283 -25.11 28.91 8.03
N ASN A 284 -25.11 29.74 6.98
CA ASN A 284 -23.93 30.57 6.68
C ASN A 284 -23.65 31.61 7.76
N THR A 285 -24.67 32.16 8.42
CA THR A 285 -24.50 33.08 9.55
C THR A 285 -23.90 32.35 10.76
N LEU A 286 -24.45 31.18 11.10
CA LEU A 286 -23.93 30.36 12.19
C LEU A 286 -22.53 29.85 11.92
N ARG A 287 -22.22 29.55 10.67
CA ARG A 287 -20.88 29.10 10.24
C ARG A 287 -19.81 30.15 10.58
N ASN A 288 -20.09 31.43 10.43
CA ASN A 288 -19.15 32.47 10.81
C ASN A 288 -18.93 32.50 12.33
N LYS A 289 -19.99 32.35 13.14
CA LYS A 289 -19.85 32.19 14.61
C LYS A 289 -19.06 30.94 14.97
N TRP A 290 -19.32 29.82 14.29
CA TRP A 290 -18.58 28.58 14.49
C TRP A 290 -17.09 28.74 14.19
N ILE A 291 -16.74 29.38 13.07
CA ILE A 291 -15.33 29.67 12.70
C ILE A 291 -14.65 30.53 13.77
N GLU A 292 -15.37 31.48 14.34
CA GLU A 292 -14.85 32.31 15.43
C GLU A 292 -14.65 31.49 16.72
N ALA A 293 -15.60 30.62 17.06
CA ALA A 293 -15.48 29.70 18.20
C ALA A 293 -14.32 28.72 18.00
N GLU A 294 -14.18 28.15 16.80
CA GLU A 294 -13.07 27.28 16.42
C GLU A 294 -11.73 27.98 16.60
N LYS A 295 -11.61 29.21 16.13
CA LYS A 295 -10.42 30.03 16.30
C LYS A 295 -10.11 30.28 17.79
N ASN A 296 -11.12 30.58 18.60
CA ASN A 296 -10.97 30.82 20.02
C ASN A 296 -10.45 29.56 20.75
N VAL A 297 -11.01 28.39 20.45
CA VAL A 297 -10.54 27.11 21.00
C VAL A 297 -9.10 26.84 20.56
N PHE A 298 -8.79 27.07 19.28
CA PHE A 298 -7.45 26.88 18.72
C PHE A 298 -6.41 27.83 19.41
N ASP A 299 -6.75 29.09 19.59
CA ASP A 299 -5.84 30.09 20.18
C ASP A 299 -5.58 29.80 21.66
N GLN A 300 -6.56 29.23 22.36
CA GLN A 300 -6.43 28.85 23.75
C GLN A 300 -5.72 27.52 23.99
N ALA A 301 -5.57 26.68 22.97
CA ALA A 301 -4.96 25.38 23.10
C ALA A 301 -3.45 25.44 23.32
N TYR A 302 -2.96 24.64 24.28
CA TYR A 302 -1.53 24.41 24.47
C TYR A 302 -0.98 23.36 23.54
N ILE A 303 -1.77 22.33 23.21
CA ILE A 303 -1.39 21.30 22.25
C ILE A 303 -2.45 21.22 21.15
N VAL A 304 -2.01 21.37 19.94
CA VAL A 304 -2.80 21.16 18.72
C VAL A 304 -2.25 19.96 17.98
N GLY A 305 -3.07 18.94 17.74
CA GLY A 305 -2.67 17.78 16.95
C GLY A 305 -3.39 17.72 15.61
N THR A 306 -2.65 17.58 14.51
CA THR A 306 -3.18 17.54 13.14
C THR A 306 -2.23 16.84 12.17
N THR A 307 -2.65 16.65 10.91
CA THR A 307 -1.78 16.08 9.87
C THR A 307 -0.88 17.15 9.23
N LEU A 308 0.25 16.70 8.66
CA LEU A 308 1.15 17.56 7.88
C LEU A 308 0.45 18.25 6.71
N SER A 309 -0.47 17.54 6.05
CA SER A 309 -1.25 18.07 4.94
C SER A 309 -2.21 19.18 5.39
N LYS A 310 -2.97 18.95 6.48
CA LYS A 310 -3.86 19.96 7.05
C LYS A 310 -3.09 21.20 7.48
N ALA A 311 -1.90 21.04 8.07
CA ALA A 311 -1.05 22.17 8.49
C ALA A 311 -0.62 23.06 7.31
N ALA A 312 -0.46 22.51 6.11
CA ALA A 312 -0.07 23.26 4.92
C ALA A 312 -1.24 24.03 4.28
N ILE A 313 -2.47 23.54 4.43
CA ILE A 313 -3.68 24.11 3.81
C ILE A 313 -4.35 25.12 4.74
N ASP A 314 -4.43 24.80 6.01
CA ASP A 314 -5.24 25.55 6.97
C ASP A 314 -4.57 26.84 7.41
N ARG A 315 -5.29 27.96 7.25
CA ARG A 315 -4.79 29.30 7.52
C ARG A 315 -4.42 29.53 8.97
N LEU A 316 -5.22 29.05 9.91
CA LEU A 316 -4.95 29.19 11.34
C LEU A 316 -3.62 28.52 11.71
N LEU A 317 -3.34 27.35 11.11
CA LEU A 317 -2.12 26.60 11.37
C LEU A 317 -0.88 27.26 10.76
N TYR A 318 -0.89 27.55 9.45
CA TYR A 318 0.34 28.04 8.80
C TYR A 318 0.68 29.49 9.11
N GLN A 319 -0.28 30.28 9.64
CA GLN A 319 -0.03 31.63 10.15
C GLN A 319 0.36 31.67 11.63
N SER A 320 0.15 30.56 12.36
CA SER A 320 0.48 30.49 13.78
C SER A 320 1.94 30.17 14.04
N GLU A 321 2.43 30.60 15.19
CA GLU A 321 3.76 30.27 15.71
C GLU A 321 3.65 29.43 16.99
N PHE A 322 4.42 28.35 17.03
CA PHE A 322 4.45 27.41 18.14
C PHE A 322 5.81 27.48 18.88
N ASP A 323 5.82 27.24 20.20
CA ASP A 323 7.06 27.09 20.93
C ASP A 323 7.82 25.83 20.50
N MET A 324 7.07 24.77 20.12
CA MET A 324 7.63 23.51 19.65
C MET A 324 6.72 22.85 18.61
N VAL A 325 7.32 22.28 17.59
CA VAL A 325 6.67 21.35 16.67
C VAL A 325 7.24 19.96 16.92
N VAL A 326 6.38 18.97 17.01
CA VAL A 326 6.73 17.55 17.13
C VAL A 326 6.16 16.82 15.93
N VAL A 327 7.01 16.13 15.17
CA VAL A 327 6.60 15.38 13.98
C VAL A 327 6.92 13.91 14.18
N ASP A 328 5.89 13.06 14.13
CA ASP A 328 6.04 11.59 14.18
C ASP A 328 5.98 10.98 12.78
N GLU A 329 6.54 9.78 12.63
CA GLU A 329 6.59 8.97 11.41
C GLU A 329 7.14 9.74 10.19
N ILE A 330 8.26 10.48 10.40
CA ILE A 330 8.85 11.32 9.35
C ILE A 330 9.44 10.55 8.18
N SER A 331 9.68 9.24 8.34
CA SER A 331 10.15 8.40 7.23
C SER A 331 9.14 8.27 6.09
N MET A 332 7.85 8.50 6.36
CA MET A 332 6.79 8.45 5.35
C MET A 332 6.46 9.79 4.71
N ALA A 333 6.91 10.90 5.32
CA ALA A 333 6.61 12.24 4.86
C ALA A 333 7.70 12.79 3.94
N TYR A 334 7.31 13.58 2.95
CA TYR A 334 8.30 14.29 2.15
C TYR A 334 9.13 15.25 3.00
N ALA A 335 10.43 15.29 2.79
CA ALA A 335 11.32 16.21 3.49
C ALA A 335 10.87 17.69 3.41
N PRO A 336 10.34 18.21 2.27
CA PRO A 336 9.75 19.56 2.22
C PRO A 336 8.54 19.76 3.14
N GLN A 337 7.72 18.75 3.43
CA GLN A 337 6.63 18.85 4.40
C GLN A 337 7.17 19.07 5.82
N ILE A 338 8.22 18.34 6.19
CA ILE A 338 8.85 18.45 7.51
C ILE A 338 9.61 19.77 7.62
N ALA A 339 10.23 20.25 6.54
CA ALA A 339 10.87 21.56 6.48
C ALA A 339 9.86 22.70 6.67
N PHE A 340 8.68 22.60 6.07
CA PHE A 340 7.58 23.52 6.31
C PHE A 340 7.13 23.44 7.79
N ALA A 341 6.93 22.26 8.35
CA ALA A 341 6.58 22.08 9.76
C ALA A 341 7.61 22.73 10.69
N ALA A 342 8.90 22.62 10.38
CA ALA A 342 9.97 23.28 11.15
C ALA A 342 9.86 24.82 11.13
N ALA A 343 9.33 25.39 10.04
CA ALA A 343 9.13 26.82 9.92
C ALA A 343 8.10 27.38 10.93
N LEU A 344 7.17 26.55 11.41
CA LEU A 344 6.08 26.92 12.31
C LEU A 344 6.49 26.98 13.78
N GLY A 345 7.63 26.41 14.18
CA GLY A 345 8.04 26.32 15.59
C GLY A 345 9.39 26.89 15.90
N LYS A 346 9.53 27.43 17.12
CA LYS A 346 10.83 27.89 17.67
C LYS A 346 11.80 26.71 17.88
N ARG A 347 11.27 25.51 18.14
CA ARG A 347 11.97 24.23 18.26
C ARG A 347 11.24 23.18 17.45
N ILE A 348 11.99 22.18 17.00
CA ILE A 348 11.43 21.01 16.34
C ILE A 348 12.01 19.71 16.92
N VAL A 349 11.13 18.75 17.15
CA VAL A 349 11.46 17.36 17.43
C VAL A 349 10.89 16.52 16.29
N VAL A 350 11.74 15.77 15.63
CA VAL A 350 11.35 14.87 14.54
C VAL A 350 11.66 13.43 14.92
N CYS A 351 10.70 12.54 14.73
CA CYS A 351 10.80 11.14 15.10
C CYS A 351 10.40 10.23 13.93
N GLY A 352 11.18 9.20 13.71
CA GLY A 352 10.90 8.21 12.65
C GLY A 352 11.93 7.09 12.63
N ASP A 353 11.86 6.28 11.59
CA ASP A 353 12.77 5.16 11.39
C ASP A 353 13.15 5.04 9.92
N PHE A 354 14.34 5.46 9.56
CA PHE A 354 14.86 5.40 8.19
C PHE A 354 15.16 3.97 7.69
N LYS A 355 15.02 2.97 8.53
CA LYS A 355 15.06 1.55 8.14
C LYS A 355 13.64 1.00 7.84
N GLN A 356 12.60 1.84 7.89
CA GLN A 356 11.25 1.55 7.41
C GLN A 356 11.00 2.19 6.04
N LEU A 357 9.78 1.99 5.50
CA LEU A 357 9.46 2.43 4.14
C LEU A 357 9.65 3.95 3.97
N PRO A 358 10.25 4.38 2.84
CA PRO A 358 10.42 5.79 2.52
C PRO A 358 9.12 6.41 1.99
N PRO A 359 9.08 7.73 1.81
CA PRO A 359 7.95 8.38 1.17
C PRO A 359 7.72 7.86 -0.26
N VAL A 360 6.47 7.79 -0.67
CA VAL A 360 6.08 7.30 -2.00
C VAL A 360 5.69 8.48 -2.89
N SER A 361 6.20 8.52 -4.12
CA SER A 361 5.75 9.41 -5.19
C SER A 361 5.36 8.60 -6.43
N GLN A 362 4.52 9.18 -7.28
CA GLN A 362 4.01 8.52 -8.48
C GLN A 362 4.96 8.67 -9.67
N SER A 363 5.62 9.83 -9.78
CA SER A 363 6.54 10.10 -10.87
C SER A 363 7.88 9.37 -10.69
N SER A 364 8.33 8.71 -11.74
CA SER A 364 9.65 8.07 -11.79
C SER A 364 10.80 9.06 -12.14
N HIS A 365 10.52 10.35 -12.27
CA HIS A 365 11.49 11.38 -12.63
C HIS A 365 12.65 11.46 -11.63
N ALA A 366 13.89 11.62 -12.10
CA ALA A 366 15.10 11.62 -11.26
C ALA A 366 15.08 12.68 -10.14
N GLU A 367 14.58 13.89 -10.41
CA GLU A 367 14.44 14.94 -9.38
C GLU A 367 13.41 14.57 -8.31
N VAL A 368 12.31 13.92 -8.70
CA VAL A 368 11.29 13.42 -7.77
C VAL A 368 11.87 12.30 -6.89
N LYS A 369 12.54 11.32 -7.49
CA LYS A 369 13.23 10.26 -6.73
C LYS A 369 14.23 10.83 -5.73
N LYS A 370 15.03 11.81 -6.16
CA LYS A 370 16.07 12.42 -5.34
C LYS A 370 15.52 13.22 -4.16
N TRP A 371 14.40 13.93 -4.33
CA TRP A 371 13.93 14.93 -3.38
C TRP A 371 12.64 14.56 -2.65
N LEU A 372 11.81 13.66 -3.21
CA LEU A 372 10.55 13.25 -2.60
C LEU A 372 10.56 11.79 -2.12
N GLN A 373 11.34 10.88 -2.73
CA GLN A 373 11.41 9.48 -2.27
C GLN A 373 12.50 9.23 -1.23
N ARG A 374 13.31 10.25 -0.90
CA ARG A 374 14.29 10.19 0.19
C ARG A 374 13.76 10.93 1.40
N ASP A 375 13.81 10.26 2.55
CA ASP A 375 13.34 10.85 3.79
C ASP A 375 14.26 11.97 4.34
N LEU A 376 13.82 12.63 5.42
CA LEU A 376 14.59 13.71 6.03
C LEU A 376 15.96 13.25 6.56
N PHE A 377 16.05 12.04 7.15
CA PHE A 377 17.30 11.52 7.70
C PHE A 377 18.35 11.32 6.60
N GLU A 378 17.92 10.83 5.42
CA GLU A 378 18.81 10.70 4.26
C GLU A 378 19.23 12.06 3.71
N GLN A 379 18.29 13.01 3.59
CA GLN A 379 18.59 14.34 3.04
C GLN A 379 19.46 15.19 3.95
N THR A 380 19.47 14.92 5.24
CA THR A 380 20.33 15.60 6.21
C THR A 380 21.70 14.95 6.41
N GLY A 381 21.93 13.77 5.82
CA GLY A 381 23.18 13.02 5.95
C GLY A 381 23.31 12.25 7.28
N LEU A 382 22.22 12.15 8.04
CA LEU A 382 22.22 11.42 9.31
C LEU A 382 22.34 9.92 9.12
N VAL A 383 21.81 9.38 8.02
CA VAL A 383 21.89 7.95 7.72
C VAL A 383 23.33 7.56 7.45
N GLU A 384 24.02 8.32 6.61
CA GLU A 384 25.43 8.08 6.26
C GLU A 384 26.32 8.13 7.51
N GLN A 385 26.08 9.07 8.44
CA GLN A 385 26.84 9.14 9.70
C GLN A 385 26.58 7.93 10.59
N VAL A 386 25.31 7.50 10.72
CA VAL A 386 25.00 6.29 11.50
C VAL A 386 25.63 5.04 10.89
N GLU A 387 25.67 4.94 9.58
CA GLU A 387 26.27 3.81 8.86
C GLU A 387 27.80 3.80 8.93
N SER A 388 28.46 4.97 8.99
CA SER A 388 29.89 5.08 9.28
C SER A 388 30.28 4.84 10.75
N GLY A 389 29.28 4.62 11.63
CA GLY A 389 29.50 4.37 13.05
C GLY A 389 29.43 5.62 13.94
N GLU A 390 29.26 6.81 13.35
CA GLU A 390 29.15 8.06 14.08
C GLU A 390 27.71 8.34 14.47
N ILE A 391 27.50 8.89 15.65
CA ILE A 391 26.18 9.35 16.08
C ILE A 391 26.18 10.87 16.11
N HIS A 392 25.31 11.46 15.28
CA HIS A 392 25.16 12.91 15.25
C HIS A 392 24.73 13.45 16.64
N PRO A 393 25.32 14.56 17.14
CA PRO A 393 25.03 15.08 18.49
C PRO A 393 23.56 15.38 18.78
N HIS A 394 22.78 15.73 17.77
CA HIS A 394 21.33 15.98 17.90
C HIS A 394 20.46 14.73 17.64
N LEU A 395 21.05 13.59 17.29
CA LEU A 395 20.33 12.33 17.11
C LEU A 395 20.26 11.55 18.42
N PHE A 396 19.07 11.13 18.79
CA PHE A 396 18.84 10.23 19.91
C PHE A 396 18.21 8.94 19.41
N MET A 397 18.80 7.81 19.74
CA MET A 397 18.27 6.50 19.34
C MET A 397 17.55 5.83 20.51
N LEU A 398 16.32 5.37 20.25
CA LEU A 398 15.58 4.50 21.17
C LEU A 398 16.06 3.06 20.99
N LYS A 399 16.65 2.46 22.06
CA LYS A 399 17.43 1.21 21.95
C LYS A 399 16.70 -0.04 22.44
N LYS A 400 15.53 0.06 23.08
CA LYS A 400 14.82 -1.10 23.65
C LYS A 400 13.42 -1.24 23.09
N GLN A 401 13.18 -2.32 22.36
CA GLN A 401 11.86 -2.65 21.83
C GLN A 401 10.99 -3.38 22.89
N ARG A 402 9.67 -3.17 22.84
CA ARG A 402 8.64 -3.73 23.74
C ARG A 402 7.47 -4.35 22.99
N ARG A 403 7.62 -4.57 21.68
CA ARG A 403 6.56 -5.06 20.80
C ARG A 403 6.67 -6.56 20.54
N MET A 404 7.77 -6.97 19.95
CA MET A 404 7.95 -8.30 19.36
C MET A 404 8.48 -9.30 20.39
N HIS A 405 8.08 -10.56 20.21
CA HIS A 405 8.78 -11.68 20.83
C HIS A 405 10.27 -11.65 20.43
N LYS A 406 11.16 -12.10 21.33
CA LYS A 406 12.61 -12.09 21.12
C LYS A 406 13.05 -12.81 19.84
N ASP A 407 12.41 -13.95 19.48
CA ASP A 407 12.75 -14.72 18.29
C ASP A 407 12.36 -13.99 16.99
N ILE A 408 11.31 -13.14 17.03
CA ILE A 408 10.95 -12.29 15.90
C ILE A 408 11.94 -11.14 15.76
N SER A 409 12.26 -10.47 16.87
CA SER A 409 13.17 -9.32 16.86
C SER A 409 14.63 -9.69 16.58
N ALA A 410 15.04 -10.93 16.83
CA ALA A 410 16.40 -11.40 16.62
C ALA A 410 16.91 -11.13 15.20
N PHE A 411 16.07 -11.39 14.18
CA PHE A 411 16.41 -11.09 12.80
C PHE A 411 16.64 -9.59 12.57
N THR A 412 15.66 -8.76 12.94
CA THR A 412 15.72 -7.30 12.68
C THR A 412 16.84 -6.65 13.48
N ASN A 413 17.06 -7.07 14.73
CA ASN A 413 18.14 -6.58 15.56
C ASN A 413 19.51 -6.86 14.93
N ARG A 414 19.73 -8.09 14.48
CA ARG A 414 21.00 -8.52 13.88
C ARG A 414 21.24 -7.88 12.51
N TYR A 415 20.29 -7.99 11.59
CA TYR A 415 20.54 -7.71 10.17
C TYR A 415 20.09 -6.32 9.72
N ILE A 416 19.16 -5.68 10.42
CA ILE A 416 18.63 -4.35 10.05
C ILE A 416 19.21 -3.27 10.95
N TYR A 417 19.25 -3.50 12.26
CA TYR A 417 19.69 -2.50 13.25
C TYR A 417 21.09 -2.72 13.77
N SER A 418 21.87 -3.66 13.22
CA SER A 418 23.27 -3.92 13.55
C SER A 418 23.49 -4.10 15.06
N ASN A 419 22.61 -4.86 15.71
CA ASN A 419 22.58 -5.12 17.16
C ASN A 419 22.48 -3.87 18.06
N ARG A 420 22.01 -2.75 17.51
CA ARG A 420 21.83 -1.50 18.27
C ARG A 420 20.51 -1.46 19.04
N VAL A 421 19.56 -2.36 18.76
CA VAL A 421 18.27 -2.50 19.41
C VAL A 421 18.26 -3.78 20.24
N GLY A 422 17.88 -3.67 21.50
CA GLY A 422 17.71 -4.83 22.38
C GLY A 422 16.24 -4.98 22.81
N ASP A 423 15.92 -6.14 23.35
CA ASP A 423 14.59 -6.44 23.86
C ASP A 423 14.41 -5.93 25.29
N HIS A 424 13.22 -5.45 25.61
CA HIS A 424 12.86 -5.19 26.99
C HIS A 424 12.41 -6.49 27.67
N PRO A 425 12.81 -6.78 28.93
CA PRO A 425 12.47 -8.04 29.60
C PRO A 425 10.98 -8.40 29.60
N SER A 426 10.08 -7.39 29.59
CA SER A 426 8.63 -7.63 29.56
C SER A 426 8.12 -8.39 28.34
N VAL A 427 8.84 -8.39 27.21
CA VAL A 427 8.37 -9.09 26.00
C VAL A 427 8.50 -10.60 26.11
N THR A 428 9.44 -11.08 26.91
CA THR A 428 9.66 -12.53 27.12
C THR A 428 8.41 -13.19 27.69
N THR A 429 7.80 -12.60 28.71
CA THR A 429 6.61 -13.18 29.35
C THR A 429 5.32 -12.80 28.59
N SER A 430 5.19 -11.52 28.21
CA SER A 430 3.91 -11.04 27.64
C SER A 430 3.64 -11.56 26.22
N ARG A 431 4.64 -12.00 25.47
CA ARG A 431 4.49 -12.53 24.12
C ARG A 431 4.47 -14.05 24.04
N GLU A 432 4.92 -14.73 25.07
CA GLU A 432 4.92 -16.19 25.14
C GLU A 432 3.53 -16.80 25.03
N VAL A 433 2.51 -16.13 25.58
CA VAL A 433 1.11 -16.58 25.49
C VAL A 433 0.67 -16.76 24.04
N VAL A 434 1.00 -15.82 23.17
CA VAL A 434 0.69 -15.89 21.74
C VAL A 434 1.59 -16.91 21.02
N ALA A 435 2.87 -16.94 21.36
CA ALA A 435 3.81 -17.91 20.79
C ALA A 435 3.40 -19.36 21.08
N SER A 436 2.84 -19.62 22.27
CA SER A 436 2.39 -20.95 22.69
C SER A 436 1.06 -21.36 22.07
N SER A 437 0.33 -20.46 21.42
CA SER A 437 -0.94 -20.78 20.75
C SER A 437 -0.74 -21.43 19.38
N ARG A 438 -1.75 -22.16 18.87
CA ARG A 438 -1.75 -22.69 17.50
C ARG A 438 -2.04 -21.57 16.48
N PRO A 439 -1.61 -21.73 15.21
CA PRO A 439 -0.80 -22.82 14.68
C PRO A 439 0.65 -22.76 15.18
N PHE A 440 1.33 -23.89 15.15
CA PHE A 440 2.73 -24.03 15.59
C PHE A 440 2.95 -23.56 17.03
N ALA A 441 2.36 -24.30 17.97
CA ALA A 441 2.50 -24.01 19.40
C ALA A 441 3.98 -23.98 19.82
N HIS A 442 4.35 -22.97 20.64
CA HIS A 442 5.71 -22.69 21.12
C HIS A 442 6.68 -22.17 20.05
N GLU A 443 6.18 -21.81 18.86
CA GLU A 443 6.97 -21.19 17.81
C GLU A 443 6.55 -19.75 17.62
N ALA A 444 7.45 -18.82 17.92
CA ALA A 444 7.19 -17.38 17.72
C ALA A 444 7.57 -16.88 16.33
N ALA A 445 8.55 -17.49 15.69
CA ALA A 445 9.01 -17.11 14.36
C ALA A 445 9.41 -18.34 13.55
N LEU A 446 8.80 -18.52 12.37
CA LEU A 446 9.06 -19.68 11.52
C LEU A 446 8.76 -19.38 10.04
N MET A 447 9.32 -20.22 9.16
CA MET A 447 9.07 -20.19 7.73
C MET A 447 8.47 -21.52 7.24
N LEU A 448 7.46 -21.46 6.41
CA LEU A 448 6.89 -22.59 5.71
C LEU A 448 7.45 -22.62 4.27
N ASN A 449 8.15 -23.69 3.94
CA ASN A 449 8.71 -23.88 2.60
C ASN A 449 7.65 -24.34 1.63
N ILE A 450 7.18 -23.41 0.79
CA ILE A 450 6.12 -23.67 -0.19
C ILE A 450 6.64 -24.26 -1.52
N GLY A 451 7.95 -24.36 -1.71
CA GLY A 451 8.55 -24.81 -2.98
C GLY A 451 8.17 -26.24 -3.38
N GLN A 452 7.84 -27.08 -2.40
CA GLN A 452 7.43 -28.47 -2.62
C GLN A 452 5.92 -28.68 -2.74
N LEU A 453 5.10 -27.62 -2.64
CA LEU A 453 3.63 -27.71 -2.73
C LEU A 453 3.11 -27.67 -4.18
N HIS A 454 3.97 -27.74 -5.18
CA HIS A 454 3.59 -27.48 -6.58
C HIS A 454 2.86 -26.13 -6.75
N SER A 455 3.24 -25.17 -5.92
CA SER A 455 2.69 -23.82 -5.96
C SER A 455 3.25 -23.06 -7.17
N SER A 456 2.46 -22.18 -7.73
CA SER A 456 2.83 -21.39 -8.91
C SER A 456 2.46 -19.93 -8.71
N ALA A 457 3.44 -19.05 -8.88
CA ALA A 457 3.20 -17.62 -8.89
C ALA A 457 2.66 -17.19 -10.25
N MET A 458 1.43 -16.71 -10.27
CA MET A 458 0.73 -16.19 -11.43
C MET A 458 0.79 -14.66 -11.47
N ARG A 459 0.43 -14.08 -12.61
CA ARG A 459 0.29 -12.62 -12.77
C ARG A 459 -1.15 -12.30 -13.11
N ASP A 460 -1.70 -11.37 -12.41
CA ASP A 460 -2.97 -10.73 -12.73
C ASP A 460 -2.82 -9.97 -14.06
N VAL A 461 -3.67 -10.27 -15.01
CA VAL A 461 -3.53 -9.77 -16.39
C VAL A 461 -3.78 -8.26 -16.47
N ALA A 462 -4.70 -7.75 -15.66
CA ALA A 462 -5.06 -6.34 -15.67
C ALA A 462 -4.00 -5.46 -14.99
N SER A 463 -3.45 -5.92 -13.85
CA SER A 463 -2.53 -5.12 -13.02
C SER A 463 -1.07 -5.54 -13.11
N GLY A 464 -0.77 -6.72 -13.67
CA GLY A 464 0.56 -7.33 -13.64
C GLY A 464 1.04 -7.76 -12.23
N SER A 465 0.22 -7.56 -11.20
CA SER A 465 0.52 -7.95 -9.83
C SER A 465 0.53 -9.48 -9.68
N ARG A 466 1.42 -10.01 -8.84
CA ARG A 466 1.53 -11.46 -8.67
C ARG A 466 0.53 -11.98 -7.65
N TYR A 467 0.15 -13.24 -7.81
CA TYR A 467 -0.62 -14.00 -6.83
C TYR A 467 -0.29 -15.50 -6.91
N ASN A 468 -0.55 -16.20 -5.82
CA ASN A 468 -0.33 -17.64 -5.69
C ASN A 468 -1.51 -18.24 -4.91
N VAL A 469 -2.31 -19.04 -5.60
CA VAL A 469 -3.58 -19.53 -5.05
C VAL A 469 -3.34 -20.51 -3.90
N ILE A 470 -2.32 -21.35 -3.97
CA ILE A 470 -1.96 -22.30 -2.90
C ILE A 470 -1.57 -21.56 -1.63
N THR A 471 -0.71 -20.54 -1.72
CA THR A 471 -0.31 -19.79 -0.53
C THR A 471 -1.47 -19.00 0.05
N ALA A 472 -2.39 -18.52 -0.80
CA ALA A 472 -3.61 -17.86 -0.35
C ALA A 472 -4.48 -18.81 0.49
N VAL A 473 -4.75 -20.01 0.00
CA VAL A 473 -5.55 -21.01 0.71
C VAL A 473 -4.87 -21.50 1.98
N LEU A 474 -3.55 -21.71 1.94
CA LEU A 474 -2.75 -22.06 3.10
C LEU A 474 -2.82 -20.97 4.18
N ALA A 475 -2.63 -19.71 3.80
CA ALA A 475 -2.71 -18.58 4.72
C ALA A 475 -4.10 -18.48 5.38
N VAL A 476 -5.17 -18.57 4.59
CA VAL A 476 -6.56 -18.57 5.13
C VAL A 476 -6.76 -19.73 6.12
N SER A 477 -6.32 -20.94 5.78
CA SER A 477 -6.42 -22.11 6.66
C SER A 477 -5.69 -21.90 7.99
N LEU A 478 -4.48 -21.33 7.97
CA LEU A 478 -3.70 -21.03 9.17
C LEU A 478 -4.33 -19.90 10.00
N MET A 479 -4.93 -18.89 9.37
CA MET A 479 -5.64 -17.82 10.07
C MET A 479 -6.90 -18.34 10.78
N LEU A 480 -7.68 -19.20 10.12
CA LEU A 480 -8.81 -19.88 10.73
C LEU A 480 -8.37 -20.77 11.91
N ARG A 481 -7.24 -21.45 11.76
CA ARG A 481 -6.65 -22.26 12.86
C ARG A 481 -6.27 -21.39 14.06
N ALA A 482 -5.63 -20.25 13.80
CA ALA A 482 -5.24 -19.31 14.84
C ALA A 482 -6.48 -18.75 15.58
N ARG A 483 -7.53 -18.38 14.82
CA ARG A 483 -8.77 -17.86 15.39
C ARG A 483 -9.50 -18.83 16.27
N LYS A 484 -9.54 -20.10 15.86
CA LYS A 484 -10.12 -21.17 16.68
C LYS A 484 -9.33 -21.42 17.98
N ALA A 485 -8.03 -21.15 17.97
CA ALA A 485 -7.14 -21.41 19.09
C ALA A 485 -7.02 -20.26 20.09
N SER A 486 -7.27 -19.02 19.67
CA SER A 486 -7.08 -17.84 20.52
C SER A 486 -7.87 -16.63 20.02
N SER A 487 -8.06 -15.64 20.91
CA SER A 487 -8.58 -14.30 20.56
C SER A 487 -7.49 -13.34 20.04
N ALA A 488 -6.30 -13.84 19.69
CA ALA A 488 -5.21 -13.02 19.16
C ALA A 488 -5.63 -12.30 17.89
N THR A 489 -5.18 -11.05 17.75
CA THR A 489 -5.38 -10.27 16.53
C THR A 489 -4.55 -10.82 15.39
N LEU A 490 -5.16 -10.98 14.21
CA LEU A 490 -4.55 -11.62 13.06
C LEU A 490 -4.27 -10.62 11.94
N GLY A 491 -3.17 -10.83 11.23
CA GLY A 491 -2.83 -10.03 10.07
C GLY A 491 -2.11 -10.86 9.00
N TYR A 492 -2.32 -10.47 7.76
CA TYR A 492 -1.63 -11.02 6.61
C TYR A 492 -1.02 -9.90 5.79
N VAL A 493 0.25 -10.06 5.43
CA VAL A 493 0.97 -9.07 4.61
C VAL A 493 1.68 -9.74 3.44
N THR A 494 1.66 -9.05 2.31
CA THR A 494 2.33 -9.49 1.08
C THR A 494 2.84 -8.26 0.30
N PRO A 495 3.85 -8.39 -0.57
CA PRO A 495 4.23 -7.33 -1.50
C PRO A 495 3.16 -7.03 -2.57
N TYR A 496 2.24 -7.97 -2.84
CA TYR A 496 1.42 -7.97 -4.04
C TYR A 496 -0.05 -7.70 -3.79
N LYS A 497 -0.61 -6.74 -4.53
CA LYS A 497 -2.01 -6.32 -4.43
C LYS A 497 -2.98 -7.44 -4.75
N SER A 498 -2.74 -8.19 -5.84
CA SER A 498 -3.67 -9.25 -6.28
C SER A 498 -3.72 -10.40 -5.29
N GLN A 499 -2.61 -10.70 -4.60
CA GLN A 499 -2.60 -11.68 -3.52
C GLN A 499 -3.44 -11.22 -2.33
N ALA A 500 -3.27 -9.97 -1.89
CA ALA A 500 -4.07 -9.43 -0.79
C ALA A 500 -5.56 -9.42 -1.12
N LYS A 501 -5.93 -9.05 -2.37
CA LYS A 501 -7.34 -9.10 -2.83
C LYS A 501 -7.91 -10.52 -2.79
N LEU A 502 -7.15 -11.51 -3.23
CA LEU A 502 -7.58 -12.90 -3.25
C LEU A 502 -7.83 -13.42 -1.84
N ILE A 503 -6.91 -13.15 -0.90
CA ILE A 503 -7.09 -13.52 0.52
C ILE A 503 -8.37 -12.91 1.09
N ASN A 504 -8.62 -11.65 0.81
CA ASN A 504 -9.79 -10.96 1.33
C ASN A 504 -11.08 -11.50 0.74
N ALA A 505 -11.10 -11.80 -0.57
CA ALA A 505 -12.25 -12.44 -1.20
C ALA A 505 -12.56 -13.79 -0.55
N PHE A 506 -11.56 -14.59 -0.24
CA PHE A 506 -11.75 -15.85 0.47
C PHE A 506 -12.26 -15.65 1.89
N LEU A 507 -11.65 -14.74 2.66
CA LEU A 507 -12.06 -14.48 4.05
C LEU A 507 -13.50 -13.98 4.14
N GLN A 508 -13.90 -13.07 3.24
CA GLN A 508 -15.25 -12.52 3.20
C GLN A 508 -16.33 -13.59 2.95
N ASP A 509 -16.04 -14.59 2.12
CA ASP A 509 -16.99 -15.67 1.82
C ASP A 509 -16.95 -16.79 2.87
N ILE A 510 -15.77 -17.08 3.43
CA ILE A 510 -15.60 -18.22 4.36
C ILE A 510 -16.06 -17.85 5.76
N GLU A 511 -15.61 -16.70 6.28
CA GLU A 511 -15.86 -16.28 7.66
C GLU A 511 -15.96 -14.76 7.75
N PRO A 512 -17.11 -14.16 7.32
CA PRO A 512 -17.26 -12.69 7.22
C PRO A 512 -17.08 -11.95 8.55
N ALA A 513 -17.33 -12.62 9.67
CA ALA A 513 -17.25 -12.04 11.02
C ALA A 513 -15.83 -11.94 11.58
N ILE A 514 -14.82 -12.46 10.86
CA ILE A 514 -13.44 -12.43 11.35
C ILE A 514 -12.80 -11.07 11.08
N ASP A 515 -12.35 -10.41 12.14
CA ASP A 515 -11.47 -9.23 12.05
C ASP A 515 -10.03 -9.65 11.69
N ILE A 516 -9.80 -9.89 10.41
CA ILE A 516 -8.47 -10.16 9.84
C ILE A 516 -8.15 -9.09 8.82
N ILE A 517 -7.02 -8.44 9.00
CA ILE A 517 -6.52 -7.48 8.01
C ILE A 517 -5.53 -8.18 7.08
N ALA A 518 -5.91 -8.33 5.81
CA ALA A 518 -5.02 -8.78 4.76
C ALA A 518 -4.71 -7.61 3.80
N ALA A 519 -3.44 -7.20 3.72
CA ALA A 519 -3.04 -6.01 2.97
C ALA A 519 -1.62 -6.12 2.40
N THR A 520 -1.26 -5.18 1.54
CA THR A 520 0.14 -5.02 1.16
C THR A 520 0.96 -4.44 2.33
N VAL A 521 2.27 -4.72 2.34
CA VAL A 521 3.17 -4.25 3.42
C VAL A 521 3.09 -2.73 3.58
N HIS A 522 2.98 -1.96 2.49
CA HIS A 522 2.85 -0.51 2.53
C HIS A 522 1.60 -0.05 3.29
N LYS A 523 0.47 -0.72 3.08
CA LYS A 523 -0.79 -0.39 3.75
C LYS A 523 -0.82 -0.82 5.21
N PHE A 524 -0.04 -1.84 5.56
CA PHE A 524 0.03 -2.32 6.93
C PHE A 524 0.95 -1.46 7.81
N GLN A 525 1.65 -0.47 7.23
CA GLN A 525 2.52 0.42 7.99
C GLN A 525 1.70 1.23 9.00
N GLY A 526 2.18 1.27 10.25
CA GLY A 526 1.44 1.87 11.39
C GLY A 526 0.57 0.88 12.19
N ALA A 527 0.09 -0.19 11.57
CA ALA A 527 -0.67 -1.26 12.25
C ALA A 527 0.25 -2.34 12.83
N GLU A 528 -0.26 -3.12 13.77
CA GLU A 528 0.42 -4.28 14.37
C GLU A 528 -0.60 -5.33 14.80
N ARG A 529 -0.20 -6.62 14.76
CA ARG A 529 -1.06 -7.74 15.14
C ARG A 529 -0.29 -8.73 16.00
N ASP A 530 -1.03 -9.53 16.75
CA ASP A 530 -0.44 -10.56 17.61
C ASP A 530 0.18 -11.68 16.79
N ILE A 531 -0.49 -12.12 15.73
CA ILE A 531 -0.03 -13.12 14.77
C ILE A 531 -0.01 -12.49 13.37
N MET A 532 1.13 -12.57 12.69
CA MET A 532 1.32 -12.09 11.32
C MET A 532 1.75 -13.22 10.39
N ILE A 533 1.09 -13.29 9.23
CA ILE A 533 1.56 -14.11 8.12
C ILE A 533 2.16 -13.19 7.06
N PHE A 534 3.41 -13.46 6.68
CA PHE A 534 4.09 -12.77 5.58
C PHE A 534 4.27 -13.72 4.40
N ASP A 535 3.63 -13.41 3.28
CA ASP A 535 3.67 -14.23 2.08
C ASP A 535 4.47 -13.54 0.99
N THR A 536 5.58 -14.14 0.59
CA THR A 536 6.43 -13.65 -0.50
C THR A 536 5.81 -13.89 -1.87
N VAL A 537 4.88 -14.85 -2.00
CA VAL A 537 4.19 -15.24 -3.24
C VAL A 537 5.11 -15.82 -4.31
N ASP A 538 6.32 -15.32 -4.42
CA ASP A 538 7.25 -15.62 -5.50
C ASP A 538 7.75 -17.05 -5.48
N THR A 539 7.55 -17.75 -6.58
CA THR A 539 8.04 -19.10 -6.87
C THR A 539 8.03 -19.32 -8.40
N LYS A 540 8.38 -20.50 -8.85
CA LYS A 540 8.24 -20.87 -10.27
C LYS A 540 6.77 -20.69 -10.76
N PRO A 541 6.51 -20.40 -12.03
CA PRO A 541 7.46 -20.33 -13.15
C PRO A 541 8.15 -18.98 -13.31
N GLN A 542 8.04 -18.08 -12.32
CA GLN A 542 8.70 -16.79 -12.40
C GLN A 542 10.23 -16.97 -12.46
N SER A 543 10.86 -16.35 -13.44
CA SER A 543 12.33 -16.42 -13.61
C SER A 543 13.08 -15.52 -12.64
N LYS A 544 12.42 -14.44 -12.16
CA LYS A 544 12.99 -13.45 -11.24
C LYS A 544 12.01 -13.11 -10.13
N PRO A 545 12.49 -12.81 -8.92
CA PRO A 545 11.65 -12.25 -7.87
C PRO A 545 11.08 -10.89 -8.30
N GLY A 546 10.00 -10.48 -7.65
CA GLY A 546 9.44 -9.16 -7.90
C GLY A 546 10.38 -8.06 -7.42
N LEU A 547 10.33 -6.91 -8.10
CA LEU A 547 11.17 -5.75 -7.79
C LEU A 547 10.99 -5.27 -6.33
N LEU A 548 9.80 -5.43 -5.76
CA LEU A 548 9.54 -5.06 -4.37
C LEU A 548 10.35 -5.88 -3.35
N LEU A 549 10.81 -7.07 -3.73
CA LEU A 549 11.64 -7.96 -2.91
C LEU A 549 13.14 -7.88 -3.22
N THR A 550 13.55 -7.15 -4.25
CA THR A 550 14.92 -7.11 -4.72
C THR A 550 15.50 -5.72 -4.97
N ASN A 551 14.67 -4.67 -5.05
CA ASN A 551 15.13 -3.30 -5.23
C ASN A 551 15.82 -2.75 -3.96
N GLU A 552 16.32 -1.53 -4.01
CA GLU A 552 17.01 -0.86 -2.88
C GLU A 552 16.15 -0.72 -1.63
N ASN A 553 14.82 -0.60 -1.79
CA ASN A 553 13.87 -0.45 -0.69
C ASN A 553 13.33 -1.79 -0.17
N SER A 554 13.73 -2.93 -0.77
CA SER A 554 13.25 -4.26 -0.37
C SER A 554 13.59 -4.60 1.08
N ASP A 555 14.73 -4.16 1.57
CA ASP A 555 15.16 -4.38 2.94
C ASP A 555 14.25 -3.67 3.94
N ARG A 556 13.80 -2.46 3.60
CA ARG A 556 12.82 -1.70 4.38
C ARG A 556 11.45 -2.37 4.38
N LEU A 557 11.05 -2.93 3.23
CA LEU A 557 9.78 -3.65 3.10
C LEU A 557 9.77 -4.91 3.97
N VAL A 558 10.84 -5.73 3.93
CA VAL A 558 10.97 -6.92 4.78
C VAL A 558 11.00 -6.54 6.25
N ASN A 559 11.73 -5.48 6.62
CA ASN A 559 11.76 -4.97 7.98
C ASN A 559 10.34 -4.59 8.49
N VAL A 560 9.57 -3.87 7.67
CA VAL A 560 8.20 -3.52 8.03
C VAL A 560 7.34 -4.76 8.18
N ALA A 561 7.41 -5.73 7.25
CA ALA A 561 6.63 -6.96 7.32
C ALA A 561 6.88 -7.74 8.62
N VAL A 562 8.14 -7.96 9.00
CA VAL A 562 8.53 -8.67 10.23
C VAL A 562 8.06 -7.90 11.47
N THR A 563 8.27 -6.59 11.49
CA THR A 563 8.03 -5.76 12.69
C THR A 563 6.57 -5.41 12.95
N ARG A 564 5.63 -5.87 12.10
CA ARG A 564 4.18 -5.81 12.38
C ARG A 564 3.73 -6.85 13.39
N SER A 565 4.52 -7.87 13.63
CA SER A 565 4.22 -8.98 14.54
C SER A 565 4.50 -8.63 15.99
N LYS A 566 3.65 -9.11 16.89
CA LYS A 566 3.90 -9.04 18.34
C LYS A 566 4.38 -10.37 18.89
N GLY A 567 3.57 -11.42 18.76
CA GLY A 567 3.82 -12.72 19.40
C GLY A 567 4.18 -13.85 18.45
N LYS A 568 3.67 -13.82 17.19
CA LYS A 568 3.97 -14.87 16.21
C LYS A 568 4.11 -14.30 14.79
N PHE A 569 5.17 -14.75 14.11
CA PHE A 569 5.46 -14.43 12.72
C PHE A 569 5.63 -15.70 11.91
N ILE A 570 4.79 -15.88 10.89
CA ILE A 570 4.81 -17.03 9.99
C ILE A 570 5.13 -16.53 8.58
N MET A 571 6.22 -17.00 8.00
CA MET A 571 6.62 -16.65 6.65
C MET A 571 6.25 -17.77 5.67
N LEU A 572 5.59 -17.44 4.55
CA LEU A 572 5.37 -18.34 3.43
C LEU A 572 6.37 -17.97 2.33
N SER A 573 7.28 -18.88 1.99
CA SER A 573 8.30 -18.60 0.97
C SER A 573 8.81 -19.90 0.32
N ASP A 574 9.14 -19.82 -0.96
CA ASP A 574 9.92 -20.87 -1.62
C ASP A 574 11.39 -20.67 -1.31
N GLU A 575 11.93 -21.56 -0.45
CA GLU A 575 13.29 -21.51 0.02
C GLU A 575 14.30 -21.56 -1.14
N SER A 576 14.13 -22.51 -2.04
CA SER A 576 15.04 -22.71 -3.17
C SER A 576 15.03 -21.54 -4.15
N PHE A 577 13.84 -20.99 -4.42
CA PHE A 577 13.68 -19.83 -5.26
C PHE A 577 14.32 -18.58 -4.62
N ALA A 578 14.11 -18.37 -3.34
CA ALA A 578 14.68 -17.25 -2.62
C ALA A 578 16.23 -17.32 -2.60
N HIS A 579 16.80 -18.47 -2.28
CA HIS A 579 18.26 -18.66 -2.27
C HIS A 579 18.90 -18.49 -3.65
N GLN A 580 18.27 -18.98 -4.72
CA GLN A 580 18.83 -18.92 -6.07
C GLN A 580 18.63 -17.59 -6.78
N ARG A 581 17.58 -16.83 -6.43
CA ARG A 581 17.12 -15.69 -7.21
C ARG A 581 17.17 -14.35 -6.49
N VAL A 582 17.22 -14.34 -5.15
CA VAL A 582 17.37 -13.12 -4.36
C VAL A 582 18.85 -12.87 -4.07
N PRO A 583 19.37 -11.66 -4.27
CA PRO A 583 20.76 -11.34 -3.90
C PRO A 583 21.02 -11.53 -2.40
N LYS A 584 22.20 -12.07 -2.06
CA LYS A 584 22.57 -12.41 -0.67
C LYS A 584 22.60 -11.22 0.30
N GLU A 585 22.82 -10.03 -0.24
CA GLU A 585 22.86 -8.78 0.51
C GLU A 585 21.47 -8.34 0.97
N ARG A 586 20.40 -8.81 0.31
CA ARG A 586 19.03 -8.40 0.59
C ARG A 586 18.46 -9.04 1.85
N ALA A 587 17.64 -8.27 2.54
CA ALA A 587 17.03 -8.70 3.80
C ALA A 587 16.17 -9.98 3.65
N LEU A 588 15.52 -10.18 2.51
CA LEU A 588 14.74 -11.40 2.26
C LEU A 588 15.63 -12.65 2.25
N TRP A 589 16.77 -12.60 1.55
CA TRP A 589 17.72 -13.72 1.55
C TRP A 589 18.25 -14.00 2.96
N LYS A 590 18.62 -12.94 3.68
CA LYS A 590 19.09 -13.02 5.07
C LYS A 590 18.02 -13.57 6.02
N LEU A 591 16.74 -13.26 5.78
CA LEU A 591 15.63 -13.77 6.59
C LEU A 591 15.43 -15.27 6.37
N VAL A 592 15.44 -15.73 5.11
CA VAL A 592 15.36 -17.17 4.78
C VAL A 592 16.55 -17.91 5.40
N ASN A 593 17.75 -17.38 5.24
CA ASN A 593 18.94 -17.98 5.83
C ASN A 593 18.91 -18.00 7.36
N HIS A 594 18.39 -16.94 7.99
CA HIS A 594 18.21 -16.88 9.45
C HIS A 594 17.28 -17.99 9.96
N PHE A 595 16.18 -18.28 9.25
CA PHE A 595 15.30 -19.41 9.61
C PHE A 595 16.00 -20.76 9.42
N ASN A 596 16.82 -20.91 8.38
CA ASN A 596 17.61 -22.13 8.17
C ASN A 596 18.65 -22.35 9.29
N GLU A 597 19.43 -21.33 9.62
CA GLU A 597 20.44 -21.39 10.69
C GLU A 597 19.82 -21.77 12.04
N ASN A 598 18.57 -21.34 12.30
CA ASN A 598 17.86 -21.62 13.53
C ASN A 598 16.94 -22.85 13.47
N GLN A 599 16.97 -23.63 12.38
CA GLN A 599 16.12 -24.81 12.15
C GLN A 599 14.61 -24.50 12.27
N LYS A 600 14.20 -23.34 11.80
CA LYS A 600 12.80 -22.86 11.82
C LYS A 600 12.13 -22.89 10.43
N VAL A 601 12.63 -23.72 9.53
CA VAL A 601 12.04 -23.98 8.21
C VAL A 601 11.26 -25.28 8.26
N TYR A 602 9.96 -25.18 8.05
CA TYR A 602 9.01 -26.30 8.09
C TYR A 602 8.70 -26.76 6.68
N GLN A 603 8.86 -28.08 6.45
CA GLN A 603 8.52 -28.70 5.16
C GLN A 603 7.02 -29.08 5.12
N PRO A 604 6.42 -29.32 3.93
CA PRO A 604 4.99 -29.61 3.80
C PRO A 604 4.46 -30.70 4.73
N GLN A 605 5.17 -31.80 4.92
CA GLN A 605 4.79 -32.89 5.80
C GLN A 605 4.64 -32.46 7.26
N GLN A 606 5.35 -31.43 7.68
CA GLN A 606 5.29 -30.88 9.03
C GLN A 606 4.17 -29.90 9.20
N PHE A 607 4.01 -28.92 8.27
CA PHE A 607 3.07 -27.83 8.45
C PHE A 607 1.63 -28.14 7.97
N LEU A 608 1.45 -29.10 7.06
CA LEU A 608 0.10 -29.51 6.64
C LEU A 608 -0.71 -30.14 7.78
N LYS A 609 -0.07 -30.58 8.86
CA LYS A 609 -0.75 -31.02 10.10
C LYS A 609 -1.43 -29.86 10.85
N GLU A 610 -1.02 -28.63 10.60
CA GLU A 610 -1.57 -27.42 11.21
C GLU A 610 -2.71 -26.80 10.40
N VAL A 611 -2.98 -27.26 9.16
CA VAL A 611 -4.13 -26.75 8.40
C VAL A 611 -5.44 -27.23 9.02
N ILE A 612 -6.42 -26.37 9.01
CA ILE A 612 -7.75 -26.67 9.54
C ILE A 612 -8.66 -27.16 8.42
N GLN A 613 -9.54 -28.10 8.75
CA GLN A 613 -10.70 -28.42 7.91
C GLN A 613 -11.85 -27.48 8.30
N HIS A 614 -12.39 -26.79 7.32
CA HIS A 614 -13.53 -25.87 7.47
C HIS A 614 -14.61 -26.27 6.46
N PRO A 615 -15.93 -26.12 6.73
CA PRO A 615 -16.98 -26.54 5.79
C PRO A 615 -16.80 -26.01 4.37
N LYS A 616 -16.30 -24.79 4.23
CA LYS A 616 -16.05 -24.13 2.94
C LYS A 616 -14.58 -24.22 2.47
N LEU A 617 -13.65 -24.80 3.25
CA LEU A 617 -12.25 -24.97 2.90
C LEU A 617 -11.72 -26.30 3.39
N ILE A 618 -11.53 -27.26 2.49
CA ILE A 618 -11.15 -28.62 2.83
C ILE A 618 -9.89 -29.01 2.04
N TRP A 619 -8.94 -29.62 2.74
CA TRP A 619 -7.75 -30.18 2.14
C TRP A 619 -7.91 -31.69 1.94
N TYR A 620 -7.55 -32.16 0.75
CA TYR A 620 -7.70 -33.56 0.34
C TYR A 620 -6.35 -34.19 0.03
N HIS A 621 -6.23 -35.46 0.38
CA HIS A 621 -5.11 -36.27 -0.08
C HIS A 621 -5.20 -36.47 -1.61
N PRO A 622 -4.08 -36.50 -2.35
CA PRO A 622 -4.07 -36.62 -3.81
C PRO A 622 -4.83 -37.82 -4.37
N SER A 623 -4.93 -38.92 -3.61
CA SER A 623 -5.66 -40.14 -4.01
C SER A 623 -7.19 -40.06 -3.82
N ASN A 624 -7.68 -39.05 -3.12
CA ASN A 624 -9.12 -38.94 -2.79
C ASN A 624 -9.85 -38.00 -3.79
N SER A 625 -10.32 -38.56 -4.90
CA SER A 625 -11.08 -37.83 -5.93
C SER A 625 -12.60 -37.85 -5.73
N SER A 626 -13.11 -38.52 -4.69
CA SER A 626 -14.55 -38.73 -4.53
C SER A 626 -15.36 -37.42 -4.46
N GLN A 627 -14.88 -36.43 -3.74
CA GLN A 627 -15.56 -35.14 -3.65
C GLN A 627 -15.46 -34.32 -4.95
N LEU A 628 -14.32 -34.39 -5.66
CA LEU A 628 -14.16 -33.75 -6.97
C LEU A 628 -15.20 -34.28 -7.97
N LYS A 629 -15.40 -35.59 -8.00
CA LYS A 629 -16.41 -36.23 -8.85
C LYS A 629 -17.83 -35.78 -8.50
N LYS A 630 -18.15 -35.70 -7.20
CA LYS A 630 -19.46 -35.18 -6.75
C LYS A 630 -19.68 -33.74 -7.19
N ASP A 631 -18.68 -32.85 -7.02
CA ASP A 631 -18.78 -31.45 -7.41
C ASP A 631 -18.95 -31.32 -8.94
N LEU A 632 -18.23 -32.10 -9.73
CA LEU A 632 -18.41 -32.15 -11.20
C LEU A 632 -19.80 -32.67 -11.61
N TYR A 633 -20.30 -33.69 -10.93
CA TYR A 633 -21.65 -34.23 -11.17
C TYR A 633 -22.76 -33.24 -10.82
N GLN A 634 -22.53 -32.40 -9.82
CA GLN A 634 -23.47 -31.39 -9.34
C GLN A 634 -23.37 -30.06 -10.09
N ALA A 635 -22.39 -29.89 -10.97
CA ALA A 635 -22.21 -28.69 -11.78
C ALA A 635 -23.46 -28.39 -12.64
N GLN A 636 -23.86 -27.12 -12.72
CA GLN A 636 -25.10 -26.73 -13.40
C GLN A 636 -24.89 -25.80 -14.58
N GLN A 637 -23.96 -24.84 -14.50
CA GLN A 637 -23.86 -23.74 -15.46
C GLN A 637 -22.56 -23.81 -16.27
N GLN A 638 -21.42 -23.75 -15.57
CA GLN A 638 -20.11 -23.63 -16.22
C GLN A 638 -18.99 -24.30 -15.46
N ILE A 639 -18.01 -24.76 -16.20
CA ILE A 639 -16.78 -25.35 -15.69
C ILE A 639 -15.60 -24.67 -16.38
N LEU A 640 -14.73 -24.04 -15.59
CA LEU A 640 -13.46 -23.51 -16.03
C LEU A 640 -12.34 -24.43 -15.55
N LEU A 641 -11.64 -25.04 -16.46
CA LEU A 641 -10.51 -25.94 -16.18
C LEU A 641 -9.20 -25.34 -16.69
N CYS A 642 -8.30 -25.04 -15.77
CA CYS A 642 -6.93 -24.61 -16.08
C CYS A 642 -5.98 -25.80 -15.84
N ILE A 643 -5.27 -26.25 -16.87
CA ILE A 643 -4.31 -27.36 -16.78
C ILE A 643 -3.06 -27.06 -17.62
N PRO A 644 -1.85 -27.21 -17.09
CA PRO A 644 -0.64 -27.02 -17.90
C PRO A 644 -0.50 -28.07 -19.02
N TYR A 645 -0.87 -29.31 -18.76
CA TYR A 645 -0.72 -30.44 -19.70
C TYR A 645 -1.98 -31.27 -19.73
N ALA A 646 -2.38 -31.72 -20.92
CA ALA A 646 -3.56 -32.54 -21.14
C ALA A 646 -3.49 -33.90 -20.42
N SER A 647 -2.30 -34.48 -20.30
CA SER A 647 -2.04 -35.74 -19.60
C SER A 647 -2.38 -35.73 -18.10
N LEU A 648 -2.50 -34.53 -17.49
CA LEU A 648 -2.86 -34.40 -16.07
C LEU A 648 -4.32 -34.72 -15.77
N VAL A 649 -5.20 -34.76 -16.77
CA VAL A 649 -6.63 -35.05 -16.55
C VAL A 649 -6.89 -36.53 -16.78
N PRO A 650 -7.33 -37.29 -15.77
CA PRO A 650 -7.69 -38.70 -15.94
C PRO A 650 -8.86 -38.87 -16.90
N GLN A 651 -8.93 -40.06 -17.59
CA GLN A 651 -9.99 -40.33 -18.53
C GLN A 651 -11.38 -40.21 -17.93
N GLU A 652 -11.59 -40.69 -16.71
CA GLU A 652 -12.85 -40.60 -15.99
C GLU A 652 -13.34 -39.15 -15.84
N ILE A 653 -12.44 -38.21 -15.53
CA ILE A 653 -12.76 -36.77 -15.42
C ILE A 653 -13.08 -36.20 -16.81
N ARG A 654 -12.37 -36.63 -17.86
CA ARG A 654 -12.66 -36.22 -19.23
C ARG A 654 -14.07 -36.68 -19.66
N ASP A 655 -14.44 -37.92 -19.34
CA ASP A 655 -15.76 -38.47 -19.65
C ASP A 655 -16.88 -37.68 -18.90
N MET A 656 -16.65 -37.27 -17.67
CA MET A 656 -17.58 -36.39 -16.94
C MET A 656 -17.72 -35.03 -17.62
N LEU A 657 -16.61 -34.42 -18.07
CA LEU A 657 -16.63 -33.14 -18.77
C LEU A 657 -17.32 -33.24 -20.13
N HIS A 658 -17.18 -34.36 -20.85
CA HIS A 658 -17.90 -34.63 -22.07
C HIS A 658 -19.41 -34.74 -21.87
N SER A 659 -19.83 -35.35 -20.75
CA SER A 659 -21.25 -35.51 -20.46
C SER A 659 -21.91 -34.27 -19.85
N PHE A 660 -21.14 -33.23 -19.49
CA PHE A 660 -21.68 -32.01 -18.94
C PHE A 660 -22.42 -31.17 -19.97
N LYS A 661 -23.63 -30.72 -19.63
CA LYS A 661 -24.50 -29.97 -20.55
C LYS A 661 -24.31 -28.46 -20.54
N GLY A 662 -23.54 -27.93 -19.56
CA GLY A 662 -23.21 -26.49 -19.45
C GLY A 662 -21.98 -26.12 -20.25
N GLU A 663 -21.48 -24.95 -20.04
CA GLU A 663 -20.29 -24.41 -20.69
C GLU A 663 -19.00 -24.98 -20.07
N VAL A 664 -18.11 -25.50 -20.89
CA VAL A 664 -16.79 -25.97 -20.47
C VAL A 664 -15.72 -25.13 -21.17
N THR A 665 -14.92 -24.43 -20.38
CA THR A 665 -13.74 -23.71 -20.89
C THR A 665 -12.46 -24.35 -20.36
N VAL A 666 -11.54 -24.70 -21.25
CA VAL A 666 -10.24 -25.31 -20.91
C VAL A 666 -9.10 -24.40 -21.30
N LEU A 667 -8.28 -24.04 -20.33
CA LEU A 667 -7.03 -23.30 -20.53
C LEU A 667 -5.85 -24.27 -20.41
N THR A 668 -5.05 -24.38 -21.45
CA THR A 668 -3.94 -25.32 -21.48
C THR A 668 -2.80 -24.85 -22.36
N ARG A 669 -1.59 -25.38 -22.12
CA ARG A 669 -0.43 -25.19 -23.00
C ARG A 669 -0.51 -26.10 -24.24
N GLU A 670 -1.32 -27.16 -24.16
CA GLU A 670 -1.45 -28.22 -25.18
C GLU A 670 -2.87 -28.27 -25.76
N PRO A 671 -3.34 -27.19 -26.41
CA PRO A 671 -4.74 -27.13 -26.89
C PRO A 671 -5.09 -28.22 -27.90
N LYS A 672 -4.11 -28.73 -28.64
CA LYS A 672 -4.32 -29.80 -29.64
C LYS A 672 -4.46 -31.21 -29.03
N GLU A 673 -4.03 -31.40 -27.79
CA GLU A 673 -4.03 -32.67 -27.09
C GLU A 673 -5.24 -32.85 -26.17
N VAL A 674 -5.96 -31.78 -25.91
CA VAL A 674 -7.21 -31.83 -25.15
C VAL A 674 -8.35 -32.21 -26.09
N ARG A 675 -9.00 -33.32 -25.79
CA ARG A 675 -10.18 -33.81 -26.55
C ARG A 675 -11.35 -33.85 -25.57
N ILE A 676 -12.16 -32.78 -25.57
CA ILE A 676 -13.41 -32.67 -24.83
C ILE A 676 -14.40 -32.02 -25.77
N ASP A 677 -15.42 -32.77 -26.21
CA ASP A 677 -16.38 -32.30 -27.18
C ASP A 677 -17.22 -31.17 -26.62
N GLY A 678 -17.43 -30.12 -27.41
CA GLY A 678 -18.18 -28.95 -26.97
C GLY A 678 -17.43 -27.99 -26.04
N ALA A 679 -16.19 -28.27 -25.65
CA ALA A 679 -15.44 -27.36 -24.80
C ALA A 679 -14.74 -26.24 -25.60
N HIS A 680 -14.73 -25.05 -25.05
CA HIS A 680 -13.89 -23.94 -25.51
C HIS A 680 -12.45 -24.14 -25.05
N ILE A 681 -11.57 -24.54 -25.96
CA ILE A 681 -10.17 -24.82 -25.64
C ILE A 681 -9.32 -23.60 -25.99
N ILE A 682 -8.69 -23.01 -25.01
CA ILE A 682 -7.88 -21.80 -25.15
C ILE A 682 -6.41 -22.09 -24.84
N SER A 683 -5.53 -21.68 -25.75
CA SER A 683 -4.08 -21.78 -25.54
C SER A 683 -3.65 -20.78 -24.44
N SER A 684 -3.12 -21.27 -23.34
CA SER A 684 -2.69 -20.45 -22.21
C SER A 684 -1.42 -21.00 -21.56
N ALA A 685 -0.56 -20.10 -21.07
CA ALA A 685 0.65 -20.45 -20.32
C ALA A 685 0.36 -20.80 -18.85
N VAL A 686 -0.83 -21.27 -18.51
CA VAL A 686 -1.23 -21.58 -17.14
C VAL A 686 -0.22 -22.55 -16.51
N PRO A 687 0.34 -22.22 -15.33
CA PRO A 687 1.39 -23.04 -14.74
C PRO A 687 0.89 -24.10 -13.76
N MET A 688 -0.40 -24.09 -13.40
CA MET A 688 -0.97 -24.95 -12.35
C MET A 688 -2.33 -25.53 -12.74
N SER A 689 -2.75 -26.56 -12.02
CA SER A 689 -4.08 -27.13 -12.13
C SER A 689 -5.07 -26.39 -11.23
N LEU A 690 -6.09 -25.79 -11.85
CA LEU A 690 -7.17 -25.07 -11.19
C LEU A 690 -8.50 -25.42 -11.88
N LEU A 691 -9.53 -25.69 -11.09
CA LEU A 691 -10.88 -25.92 -11.59
C LEU A 691 -11.84 -24.99 -10.85
N ILE A 692 -12.68 -24.29 -11.58
CA ILE A 692 -13.75 -23.46 -11.03
C ILE A 692 -15.08 -23.97 -11.58
N ILE A 693 -16.00 -24.31 -10.68
CA ILE A 693 -17.34 -24.81 -10.99
C ILE A 693 -18.35 -23.74 -10.56
N ASP A 694 -19.23 -23.36 -11.49
CA ASP A 694 -20.39 -22.45 -11.27
C ASP A 694 -19.98 -21.16 -10.53
N GLU A 695 -18.83 -20.59 -10.84
CA GLU A 695 -18.22 -19.40 -10.23
C GLU A 695 -18.22 -19.40 -8.67
N SER A 696 -18.25 -20.58 -8.06
CA SER A 696 -18.36 -20.69 -6.60
C SER A 696 -17.44 -21.72 -5.97
N THR A 697 -17.26 -22.88 -6.60
CA THR A 697 -16.42 -23.96 -6.09
C THR A 697 -15.10 -23.98 -6.82
N ILE A 698 -14.02 -23.90 -6.07
CA ILE A 698 -12.65 -23.79 -6.60
C ILE A 698 -11.86 -25.01 -6.11
N TRP A 699 -11.28 -25.74 -7.05
CA TRP A 699 -10.32 -26.81 -6.78
C TRP A 699 -8.93 -26.38 -7.23
N ILE A 700 -7.94 -26.61 -6.37
CA ILE A 700 -6.54 -26.29 -6.60
C ILE A 700 -5.74 -27.58 -6.44
N ASN A 701 -4.80 -27.84 -7.37
CA ASN A 701 -4.04 -29.09 -7.39
C ASN A 701 -4.97 -30.32 -7.29
N MET A 702 -5.77 -30.54 -8.29
CA MET A 702 -6.83 -31.54 -8.27
C MET A 702 -6.31 -32.94 -7.92
N PRO A 703 -7.07 -33.74 -7.12
CA PRO A 703 -6.64 -35.05 -6.66
C PRO A 703 -6.83 -36.12 -7.77
N TYR A 704 -5.86 -36.27 -8.63
CA TYR A 704 -5.89 -37.22 -9.74
C TYR A 704 -5.23 -38.58 -9.48
N GLY A 705 -4.94 -38.89 -8.20
CA GLY A 705 -4.41 -40.23 -7.83
C GLY A 705 -2.88 -40.35 -7.85
N GLY A 706 -2.16 -39.20 -7.74
CA GLY A 706 -0.69 -39.23 -7.62
C GLY A 706 -0.19 -39.85 -6.31
N LYS A 707 0.97 -40.51 -6.36
CA LYS A 707 1.62 -41.16 -5.20
C LYS A 707 2.44 -40.19 -4.34
N ASN A 708 2.52 -38.93 -4.70
CA ASN A 708 3.34 -37.94 -3.99
C ASN A 708 2.57 -37.34 -2.80
N GLU A 709 2.91 -37.73 -1.58
CA GLU A 709 2.26 -37.28 -0.32
C GLU A 709 2.36 -35.77 -0.05
N ALA A 710 3.31 -35.07 -0.66
CA ALA A 710 3.46 -33.63 -0.52
C ALA A 710 2.48 -32.82 -1.38
N PHE A 711 1.71 -33.52 -2.24
CA PHE A 711 0.80 -32.89 -3.20
C PHE A 711 -0.63 -32.88 -2.66
N MET A 712 -0.98 -31.88 -1.87
CA MET A 712 -2.33 -31.73 -1.33
C MET A 712 -3.22 -30.96 -2.33
N ALA A 713 -4.45 -31.45 -2.52
CA ALA A 713 -5.49 -30.72 -3.20
C ALA A 713 -6.29 -29.89 -2.20
N ALA A 714 -6.76 -28.73 -2.61
CA ALA A 714 -7.62 -27.90 -1.79
C ALA A 714 -8.92 -27.59 -2.54
N ARG A 715 -10.06 -27.74 -1.84
CA ARG A 715 -11.38 -27.33 -2.25
C ARG A 715 -11.82 -26.12 -1.44
N ILE A 716 -12.27 -25.09 -2.12
CA ILE A 716 -12.74 -23.89 -1.45
C ILE A 716 -14.06 -23.41 -2.07
N GLU A 717 -15.05 -23.11 -1.25
CA GLU A 717 -16.31 -22.50 -1.67
C GLU A 717 -16.23 -21.00 -1.45
N SER A 718 -16.08 -20.25 -2.55
CA SER A 718 -16.00 -18.79 -2.51
C SER A 718 -16.40 -18.19 -3.85
N LYS A 719 -17.52 -17.49 -3.88
CA LYS A 719 -17.99 -16.75 -5.06
C LYS A 719 -17.10 -15.55 -5.40
N LEU A 720 -16.72 -14.79 -4.39
CA LEU A 720 -15.83 -13.63 -4.57
C LEU A 720 -14.43 -14.06 -5.00
N GLY A 721 -13.92 -15.15 -4.41
CA GLY A 721 -12.64 -15.73 -4.78
C GLY A 721 -12.65 -16.24 -6.23
N ALA A 722 -13.69 -16.96 -6.65
CA ALA A 722 -13.86 -17.43 -8.02
C ALA A 722 -13.89 -16.25 -9.01
N LYS A 723 -14.71 -15.22 -8.75
CA LYS A 723 -14.77 -14.00 -9.58
C LYS A 723 -13.42 -13.28 -9.65
N GLN A 724 -12.69 -13.21 -8.53
CA GLN A 724 -11.36 -12.59 -8.51
C GLN A 724 -10.36 -13.40 -9.36
N LEU A 725 -10.38 -14.72 -9.28
CA LEU A 725 -9.52 -15.59 -10.09
C LEU A 725 -9.86 -15.50 -11.59
N ILE A 726 -11.13 -15.59 -11.94
CA ILE A 726 -11.59 -15.45 -13.33
C ILE A 726 -11.14 -14.11 -13.93
N ARG A 727 -11.32 -13.01 -13.21
CA ARG A 727 -10.85 -11.67 -13.65
C ARG A 727 -9.33 -11.59 -13.81
N SER A 728 -8.59 -12.32 -12.99
CA SER A 728 -7.13 -12.34 -13.02
C SER A 728 -6.55 -13.18 -14.14
N ILE A 729 -7.33 -14.16 -14.62
CA ILE A 729 -7.02 -15.05 -15.75
C ILE A 729 -7.89 -14.60 -16.92
N ASP A 730 -7.49 -13.59 -17.65
CA ASP A 730 -8.30 -13.00 -18.72
C ASP A 730 -8.54 -13.96 -19.93
N PHE A 731 -9.80 -14.10 -20.31
CA PHE A 731 -10.29 -14.97 -21.41
C PHE A 731 -10.93 -14.19 -22.55
N THR A 732 -10.90 -12.86 -22.56
CA THR A 732 -11.66 -12.11 -23.54
C THR A 732 -11.12 -12.30 -24.95
N GLU A 733 -12.03 -12.58 -25.89
CA GLU A 733 -11.75 -12.71 -27.32
C GLU A 733 -10.98 -11.54 -27.94
N ASP A 734 -11.04 -10.36 -27.35
CA ASP A 734 -10.28 -9.19 -27.79
C ASP A 734 -8.75 -9.36 -27.68
N LYS A 735 -8.25 -10.23 -26.79
CA LYS A 735 -6.82 -10.61 -26.77
C LYS A 735 -6.50 -11.72 -27.76
N ILE A 736 -7.46 -12.54 -28.12
CA ILE A 736 -7.32 -13.49 -29.22
C ILE A 736 -7.13 -12.72 -30.53
N ARG A 737 -7.85 -11.64 -30.79
CA ARG A 737 -7.60 -10.76 -31.95
C ARG A 737 -6.22 -10.08 -31.88
N ASN A 738 -5.76 -9.64 -30.73
CA ASN A 738 -4.40 -9.11 -30.59
C ASN A 738 -3.32 -10.19 -30.65
N GLN A 739 -3.62 -11.44 -30.29
CA GLN A 739 -2.73 -12.58 -30.54
C GLN A 739 -2.79 -13.04 -32.00
N GLU A 740 -3.90 -12.93 -32.68
CA GLU A 740 -3.99 -13.18 -34.13
C GLU A 740 -3.18 -12.18 -34.94
N THR A 741 -3.12 -10.91 -34.52
CA THR A 741 -2.24 -9.91 -35.16
C THR A 741 -0.74 -10.19 -34.89
N LYS A 742 -0.37 -10.68 -33.71
CA LYS A 742 0.97 -11.26 -33.44
C LYS A 742 1.23 -12.58 -34.18
N MET A 743 0.21 -13.20 -34.79
CA MET A 743 0.35 -14.45 -35.54
C MET A 743 1.04 -14.32 -36.90
N TYR A 744 1.29 -13.12 -37.42
CA TYR A 744 1.92 -12.96 -38.74
C TYR A 744 3.44 -12.92 -38.71
N ILE A 745 4.04 -12.77 -37.54
CA ILE A 745 5.50 -12.78 -37.37
C ILE A 745 5.92 -13.91 -36.44
N GLU A 746 6.88 -14.67 -36.87
CA GLU A 746 7.59 -15.68 -36.09
C GLU A 746 8.97 -15.14 -35.78
N THR A 747 9.42 -15.21 -34.52
CA THR A 747 10.72 -14.72 -34.12
C THR A 747 11.47 -15.79 -33.32
N ASN A 748 12.78 -15.77 -33.38
CA ASN A 748 13.60 -16.65 -32.55
C ASN A 748 13.71 -16.19 -31.07
N LYS A 749 13.14 -15.02 -30.77
CA LYS A 749 13.03 -14.45 -29.41
C LYS A 749 11.57 -14.05 -29.11
N PRO A 750 10.64 -14.99 -29.02
CA PRO A 750 9.20 -14.71 -28.96
C PRO A 750 8.76 -13.94 -27.69
N GLN A 751 9.62 -13.87 -26.67
CA GLN A 751 9.37 -13.13 -25.42
C GLN A 751 9.95 -11.69 -25.44
N TYR A 752 10.54 -11.26 -26.55
CA TYR A 752 11.23 -9.98 -26.66
C TYR A 752 10.42 -9.00 -27.52
N SER A 753 9.65 -8.14 -26.85
CA SER A 753 8.85 -7.12 -27.54
C SER A 753 9.72 -5.95 -28.03
N LEU A 754 9.16 -5.12 -28.90
CA LEU A 754 9.78 -3.85 -29.30
C LEU A 754 10.04 -2.95 -28.07
N SER A 755 9.18 -2.97 -27.08
CA SER A 755 9.40 -2.25 -25.81
C SER A 755 10.63 -2.76 -25.05
N ASP A 756 10.85 -4.08 -25.02
CA ASP A 756 12.00 -4.67 -24.33
C ASP A 756 13.30 -4.37 -25.07
N TYR A 757 13.25 -4.38 -26.41
CA TYR A 757 14.38 -3.98 -27.25
C TYR A 757 14.80 -2.54 -26.99
N LEU A 758 13.82 -1.62 -26.93
CA LEU A 758 14.08 -0.21 -26.69
C LEU A 758 14.67 0.03 -25.30
N ARG A 759 14.14 -0.61 -24.27
CA ARG A 759 14.70 -0.51 -22.91
C ARG A 759 16.15 -1.00 -22.84
N SER A 760 16.51 -2.00 -23.63
CA SER A 760 17.85 -2.59 -23.60
C SER A 760 18.86 -1.83 -24.43
N TRP A 761 18.45 -1.29 -25.58
CA TRP A 761 19.38 -0.81 -26.61
C TRP A 761 19.19 0.64 -27.05
N ASP A 762 18.02 1.24 -26.83
CA ASP A 762 17.72 2.58 -27.29
C ASP A 762 18.04 3.64 -26.24
N ARG A 763 18.76 4.67 -26.63
CA ARG A 763 19.14 5.80 -25.79
C ARG A 763 18.72 7.11 -26.43
N CYS A 764 18.33 8.07 -25.61
CA CYS A 764 18.05 9.42 -26.06
C CYS A 764 19.33 10.07 -26.61
N GLU A 765 19.30 10.53 -27.85
CA GLU A 765 20.44 11.17 -28.52
C GLU A 765 20.94 12.40 -27.78
N SER A 766 20.08 13.07 -27.01
CA SER A 766 20.45 14.33 -26.34
C SER A 766 21.01 14.16 -24.94
N CYS A 767 20.64 13.09 -24.22
CA CYS A 767 21.01 12.92 -22.82
C CYS A 767 21.35 11.47 -22.43
N GLN A 768 21.38 10.55 -23.37
CA GLN A 768 21.77 9.14 -23.24
C GLN A 768 20.93 8.32 -22.23
N HIS A 769 19.79 8.87 -21.76
CA HIS A 769 18.86 8.13 -20.91
C HIS A 769 17.93 7.26 -21.74
N MET A 770 17.38 6.24 -21.12
CA MET A 770 16.40 5.34 -21.75
C MET A 770 15.16 6.11 -22.19
N ARG A 771 14.58 5.70 -23.31
CA ARG A 771 13.29 6.18 -23.79
C ARG A 771 12.20 5.17 -23.47
N GLU A 772 11.01 5.66 -23.17
CA GLU A 772 9.82 4.84 -23.00
C GLU A 772 8.87 4.99 -24.18
N VAL A 773 8.01 4.00 -24.35
CA VAL A 773 7.07 3.93 -25.46
C VAL A 773 5.71 4.42 -25.01
N GLU A 774 5.12 5.30 -25.81
CA GLU A 774 3.77 5.79 -25.66
C GLU A 774 2.97 5.54 -26.95
N ILE A 775 1.73 5.02 -26.81
CA ILE A 775 0.81 4.96 -27.95
C ILE A 775 -0.06 6.22 -27.90
N THR A 776 0.00 7.02 -28.94
CA THR A 776 -0.82 8.23 -29.06
C THR A 776 -2.32 7.87 -29.21
N LYS A 777 -3.23 8.82 -28.93
CA LYS A 777 -4.68 8.65 -29.13
C LYS A 777 -5.06 8.23 -30.58
N LYS A 778 -4.20 8.50 -31.55
CA LYS A 778 -4.35 8.08 -32.96
C LYS A 778 -3.69 6.73 -33.28
N GLY A 779 -3.24 5.97 -32.28
CA GLY A 779 -2.62 4.65 -32.43
C GLY A 779 -1.18 4.66 -32.95
N LYS A 780 -0.53 5.84 -33.05
CA LYS A 780 0.88 5.92 -33.48
C LYS A 780 1.82 5.74 -32.28
N VAL A 781 2.88 4.97 -32.48
CA VAL A 781 3.94 4.75 -31.49
C VAL A 781 4.87 5.96 -31.41
N ARG A 782 5.13 6.45 -30.21
CA ARG A 782 6.02 7.56 -29.90
C ARG A 782 6.95 7.20 -28.76
N PHE A 783 8.21 7.60 -28.84
CA PHE A 783 9.23 7.41 -27.80
C PHE A 783 9.46 8.70 -27.05
N ILE A 784 9.46 8.63 -25.73
CA ILE A 784 9.62 9.78 -24.85
C ILE A 784 10.83 9.55 -23.97
N CYS A 785 11.75 10.48 -23.97
CA CYS A 785 12.78 10.56 -22.94
C CYS A 785 12.24 11.36 -21.76
N TYR A 786 11.90 10.71 -20.67
CA TYR A 786 11.40 11.39 -19.49
C TYR A 786 12.46 12.25 -18.77
N TYR A 787 13.73 12.09 -19.11
CA TYR A 787 14.78 12.92 -18.53
C TYR A 787 14.85 14.32 -19.16
N CYS A 788 14.82 14.41 -20.48
CA CYS A 788 14.94 15.69 -21.20
C CYS A 788 13.66 16.12 -21.92
N GLY A 789 12.59 15.34 -21.86
CA GLY A 789 11.30 15.62 -22.49
C GLY A 789 11.25 15.47 -24.02
N LYS A 790 12.36 15.10 -24.67
CA LYS A 790 12.37 14.90 -26.11
C LYS A 790 11.55 13.69 -26.53
N THR A 791 10.80 13.88 -27.59
CA THR A 791 9.96 12.83 -28.19
C THR A 791 10.37 12.56 -29.63
N SER A 792 10.26 11.30 -30.06
CA SER A 792 10.44 10.90 -31.46
C SER A 792 9.41 9.84 -31.85
N GLY A 793 9.09 9.73 -33.12
CA GLY A 793 8.26 8.63 -33.65
C GLY A 793 9.07 7.36 -33.86
N ALA A 794 8.38 6.24 -34.14
CA ALA A 794 9.03 5.04 -34.61
C ALA A 794 9.66 5.31 -35.98
N THR A 795 10.97 5.17 -36.06
CA THR A 795 11.69 5.33 -37.31
C THR A 795 11.82 4.00 -38.05
N ARG A 796 11.90 4.04 -39.38
CA ARG A 796 12.14 2.85 -40.22
C ARG A 796 13.37 2.08 -39.72
N LEU A 797 14.45 2.74 -39.48
CA LEU A 797 15.71 2.16 -39.04
C LEU A 797 15.58 1.42 -37.68
N LEU A 798 14.81 1.96 -36.76
CA LEU A 798 14.60 1.35 -35.43
C LEU A 798 13.78 0.07 -35.54
N VAL A 799 12.69 0.10 -36.29
CA VAL A 799 11.85 -1.09 -36.49
C VAL A 799 12.63 -2.17 -37.23
N GLU A 800 13.42 -1.80 -38.21
CA GLU A 800 14.29 -2.70 -38.97
C GLU A 800 15.35 -3.37 -38.07
N LYS A 801 16.02 -2.59 -37.22
CA LYS A 801 16.96 -3.13 -36.22
C LYS A 801 16.30 -4.10 -35.25
N TYR A 802 15.11 -3.80 -34.80
CA TYR A 802 14.35 -4.72 -33.95
C TYR A 802 13.98 -6.03 -34.66
N LEU A 803 13.42 -5.95 -35.87
CA LEU A 803 13.05 -7.13 -36.65
C LEU A 803 14.27 -8.04 -36.95
N ASN A 804 15.41 -7.42 -37.26
CA ASN A 804 16.65 -8.15 -37.45
C ASN A 804 17.16 -8.77 -36.14
N TYR A 805 17.07 -8.07 -35.03
CA TYR A 805 17.48 -8.57 -33.70
C TYR A 805 16.69 -9.80 -33.25
N VAL A 806 15.39 -9.82 -33.55
CA VAL A 806 14.51 -10.96 -33.20
C VAL A 806 14.39 -11.98 -34.35
N HIS A 807 15.11 -11.79 -35.47
CA HIS A 807 15.03 -12.60 -36.68
C HIS A 807 13.58 -12.84 -37.11
N ALA A 808 12.83 -11.75 -37.30
CA ALA A 808 11.42 -11.81 -37.62
C ALA A 808 11.14 -12.31 -39.01
N VAL A 809 10.36 -13.38 -39.12
CA VAL A 809 9.92 -13.96 -40.42
C VAL A 809 8.40 -14.02 -40.49
N CYS A 810 7.87 -13.95 -41.70
CA CYS A 810 6.44 -14.14 -41.94
C CYS A 810 6.03 -15.56 -41.56
N LYS A 811 5.06 -15.69 -40.70
CA LYS A 811 4.57 -16.98 -40.21
C LYS A 811 4.00 -17.89 -41.33
N ALA A 812 3.41 -17.27 -42.36
CA ALA A 812 2.79 -18.01 -43.48
C ALA A 812 3.81 -18.53 -44.50
N CYS A 813 4.83 -17.73 -44.88
CA CYS A 813 5.74 -18.10 -45.96
C CYS A 813 7.21 -18.11 -45.53
N LYS A 814 7.54 -17.88 -44.24
CA LYS A 814 8.86 -17.91 -43.62
C LYS A 814 9.87 -16.93 -44.24
N GLN A 815 9.43 -15.96 -45.06
CA GLN A 815 10.28 -14.91 -45.59
C GLN A 815 10.58 -13.85 -44.50
N PRO A 816 11.79 -13.28 -44.51
CA PRO A 816 12.10 -12.15 -43.61
C PRO A 816 11.13 -11.01 -43.79
N MET A 817 10.80 -10.35 -42.68
CA MET A 817 9.94 -9.17 -42.68
C MET A 817 10.74 -7.94 -43.09
N ASN A 818 10.18 -7.14 -43.99
CA ASN A 818 10.72 -5.84 -44.40
C ASN A 818 10.01 -4.72 -43.65
N VAL A 819 10.60 -3.54 -43.66
CA VAL A 819 10.01 -2.32 -43.09
C VAL A 819 9.66 -1.35 -44.20
N ASP A 820 8.44 -0.85 -44.19
CA ASP A 820 7.93 0.10 -45.15
C ASP A 820 7.26 1.29 -44.46
N TYR A 821 6.86 2.31 -45.22
CA TYR A 821 6.26 3.54 -44.72
C TYR A 821 5.07 3.94 -45.58
N ASP A 822 3.99 4.32 -44.91
CA ASP A 822 2.78 4.86 -45.52
C ASP A 822 2.40 6.16 -44.79
N GLU A 823 1.94 7.17 -45.52
CA GLU A 823 1.60 8.49 -44.94
C GLU A 823 0.51 8.41 -43.84
N ASN A 824 -0.44 7.50 -43.97
CA ASN A 824 -1.53 7.33 -43.01
C ASN A 824 -1.17 6.40 -41.85
N LYS A 825 -0.47 5.29 -42.15
CA LYS A 825 -0.12 4.25 -41.19
C LYS A 825 1.22 4.53 -40.47
N GLY A 826 2.07 5.33 -41.07
CA GLY A 826 3.46 5.54 -40.61
C GLY A 826 4.37 4.37 -41.00
N VAL A 827 5.36 4.09 -40.15
CA VAL A 827 6.27 2.94 -40.33
C VAL A 827 5.58 1.65 -39.95
N TYR A 828 5.72 0.58 -40.75
CA TYR A 828 5.16 -0.75 -40.48
C TYR A 828 6.07 -1.86 -41.02
N ALA A 829 5.96 -3.05 -40.42
CA ALA A 829 6.59 -4.24 -40.94
C ALA A 829 5.68 -4.93 -41.99
N CYS A 830 6.27 -5.37 -43.11
CA CYS A 830 5.50 -6.06 -44.16
C CYS A 830 6.24 -7.30 -44.70
N CYS A 831 5.47 -8.30 -45.05
CA CYS A 831 6.01 -9.47 -45.75
C CYS A 831 6.16 -9.14 -47.24
N PRO A 832 7.34 -9.30 -47.85
CA PRO A 832 7.54 -9.01 -49.27
C PRO A 832 6.70 -9.92 -50.21
N LEU A 833 6.42 -11.15 -49.78
CA LEU A 833 5.69 -12.14 -50.57
C LEU A 833 4.19 -12.13 -50.32
N CYS A 834 3.78 -12.23 -49.05
CA CYS A 834 2.36 -12.34 -48.66
C CYS A 834 1.65 -10.97 -48.50
N LYS A 835 2.39 -9.86 -48.58
CA LYS A 835 1.88 -8.49 -48.36
C LYS A 835 1.18 -8.27 -47.03
N LYS A 836 1.38 -9.15 -46.04
CA LYS A 836 0.83 -8.98 -44.67
C LYS A 836 1.60 -7.90 -43.92
N GLU A 837 0.86 -6.99 -43.27
CA GLU A 837 1.41 -5.82 -42.58
C GLU A 837 1.24 -5.99 -41.07
N VAL A 838 2.20 -5.46 -40.31
CA VAL A 838 2.19 -5.39 -38.85
C VAL A 838 2.63 -4.00 -38.41
N LEU A 839 1.81 -3.32 -37.64
CA LEU A 839 2.11 -1.96 -37.15
C LEU A 839 3.07 -2.02 -35.94
N PRO A 840 3.88 -0.99 -35.69
CA PRO A 840 4.77 -0.96 -34.52
C PRO A 840 4.06 -1.13 -33.17
N LYS A 841 2.81 -0.69 -33.04
CA LYS A 841 1.99 -0.90 -31.83
C LYS A 841 1.70 -2.38 -31.54
N ASP A 842 1.68 -3.22 -32.58
CA ASP A 842 1.43 -4.65 -32.49
C ASP A 842 2.72 -5.45 -32.23
N LEU A 843 3.88 -4.77 -32.29
CA LEU A 843 5.22 -5.28 -31.92
C LEU A 843 5.59 -4.97 -30.45
N LEU A 844 4.81 -4.13 -29.77
CA LEU A 844 4.99 -3.74 -28.38
C LEU A 844 4.52 -4.84 -27.43
#